data_97c2d6d5490b70e1843f9fd66a471c9c
#
_entry.id   97c2d6d5490b70e1843f9fd66a471c9c
#
_cell.length_a   1.000
_cell.length_b   1.000
_cell.length_c   1.000
_cell.angle_alpha   90.00
_cell.angle_beta   90.00
_cell.angle_gamma   90.00
#
_symmetry.space_group_name_H-M   'P 1'
#
loop_
_entity.id
_entity.type
_entity.pdbx_description
1 polymer ?
#
loop_
_entity_poly.entity_id
_entity_poly.type
_entity_poly.pdbx_seq_one_letter_code
_entity_poly.pdbx_strand_id
1 'polypeptide(L)'
;MARLSDPVTILKGVGPTRAKQFANLNIFTLRDLICHFPRGYEDRTRLVPIEKLEVDVPACFRAMVMNTPRTSHVRKGLDITKVQVADHTARLSLTFFNNRYAAEQLQYGREYIFYGAVTGDFIGYNMTNPVFEELNSQPVTTRRVLPIYPLTAGLTNSALLKAVRQALAICDPPAEILPPEVREAYGILPASRAYTAIHEPASMEEAEQAKKRLVFEDFFVFSAGLSLMRAARAEKKTAPYTNLDLRPFRAALPFTLTSAQERAIGEILEDFRRGAPMNRLIQGDVGSGKTMVAAAAIYCAAGNHKQSALMAPTEILAEQHFGSLRNLLEPLGIPVALLTGSMTPKEKRTVRDRIASGEVQAVIGTHALLTEATQFNDLGLVIADEQHRFGVGQRSRLSTKGDDPHLLVMSATPIPRTLALLMYGDLDVSVLDELPPGREAVDTFLVGESYRPRINAFIRRQVEEGHQCFVVCPAVEENEELGVKAATAWAETLQKTVFPDLRVALLHGQMKGAEKEAAMASFARGEADVLVATTVIEVGVDVPNATLMVIEDADRFGLSQLHQLRGRVGRGKAKSYCILTTHNRNPETLQRLKALCKTTDGFKIAEEDLKLRGPGDFFGSRQSGLPAFRVADLSFDLATLKQAQAASAHWIDANGTSDTPEAAALRERIGELFARSEGTMN
;
A
#
# COMPACT_ATOMS: atom_id res chain seq x y z
N MET A 1 9.05 31.19 -26.69
CA MET A 1 8.83 29.80 -26.27
C MET A 1 7.58 29.75 -25.40
N ALA A 2 6.76 28.72 -25.53
CA ALA A 2 5.61 28.51 -24.69
C ALA A 2 6.07 28.15 -23.25
N ARG A 3 5.22 28.42 -22.25
CA ARG A 3 5.50 28.09 -20.85
C ARG A 3 4.85 26.74 -20.49
N LEU A 4 5.42 26.02 -19.56
CA LEU A 4 4.84 24.77 -19.04
C LEU A 4 3.42 24.95 -18.49
N SER A 5 3.09 26.14 -17.95
CA SER A 5 1.76 26.49 -17.46
C SER A 5 0.73 26.84 -18.54
N ASP A 6 1.16 26.97 -19.80
CA ASP A 6 0.23 27.33 -20.88
C ASP A 6 -0.75 26.18 -21.16
N PRO A 7 -2.01 26.49 -21.52
CA PRO A 7 -3.03 25.47 -21.74
C PRO A 7 -2.74 24.64 -23.00
N VAL A 8 -3.10 23.34 -22.99
CA VAL A 8 -2.92 22.43 -24.13
C VAL A 8 -3.64 22.85 -25.41
N THR A 9 -4.58 23.79 -25.31
CA THR A 9 -5.34 24.33 -26.45
C THR A 9 -4.50 25.16 -27.42
N ILE A 10 -3.27 25.56 -27.06
CA ILE A 10 -2.36 26.26 -27.96
C ILE A 10 -1.75 25.33 -29.05
N LEU A 11 -1.83 24.00 -28.80
CA LEU A 11 -1.29 22.98 -29.71
C LEU A 11 -2.17 22.84 -30.96
N LYS A 12 -1.54 22.70 -32.11
CA LYS A 12 -2.26 22.49 -33.41
C LYS A 12 -3.07 21.19 -33.35
N GLY A 13 -4.36 21.29 -33.64
CA GLY A 13 -5.29 20.16 -33.63
C GLY A 13 -5.88 19.80 -32.26
N VAL A 14 -5.68 20.65 -31.25
CA VAL A 14 -6.33 20.54 -29.95
C VAL A 14 -7.47 21.57 -29.87
N GLY A 15 -8.59 21.23 -30.50
CA GLY A 15 -9.86 21.99 -30.39
C GLY A 15 -10.64 21.62 -29.14
N PRO A 16 -11.84 22.24 -28.94
CA PRO A 16 -12.64 22.05 -27.71
C PRO A 16 -12.94 20.58 -27.36
N THR A 17 -13.24 19.76 -28.37
CA THR A 17 -13.54 18.33 -28.18
C THR A 17 -12.33 17.58 -27.65
N ARG A 18 -11.14 17.82 -28.21
CA ARG A 18 -9.91 17.16 -27.79
C ARG A 18 -9.42 17.68 -26.44
N ALA A 19 -9.58 18.97 -26.17
CA ALA A 19 -9.31 19.54 -24.84
C ALA A 19 -10.17 18.88 -23.75
N LYS A 20 -11.45 18.60 -24.03
CA LYS A 20 -12.32 17.85 -23.12
C LYS A 20 -11.84 16.41 -22.89
N GLN A 21 -11.34 15.74 -23.95
CA GLN A 21 -10.75 14.40 -23.82
C GLN A 21 -9.47 14.43 -22.96
N PHE A 22 -8.61 15.44 -23.11
CA PHE A 22 -7.44 15.63 -22.27
C PHE A 22 -7.82 15.93 -20.81
N ALA A 23 -8.85 16.75 -20.59
CA ALA A 23 -9.37 17.04 -19.24
C ALA A 23 -9.85 15.78 -18.50
N ASN A 24 -10.40 14.78 -19.22
CA ASN A 24 -10.76 13.48 -18.62
C ASN A 24 -9.53 12.66 -18.12
N LEU A 25 -8.32 13.03 -18.58
CA LEU A 25 -7.04 12.49 -18.11
C LEU A 25 -6.33 13.45 -17.16
N ASN A 26 -7.00 14.49 -16.67
CA ASN A 26 -6.45 15.58 -15.87
C ASN A 26 -5.28 16.33 -16.56
N ILE A 27 -5.32 16.43 -17.90
CA ILE A 27 -4.33 17.15 -18.70
C ILE A 27 -4.94 18.48 -19.11
N PHE A 28 -4.48 19.59 -18.53
CA PHE A 28 -4.95 20.96 -18.77
C PHE A 28 -3.84 21.83 -19.37
N THR A 29 -2.59 21.61 -18.96
CA THR A 29 -1.42 22.41 -19.31
C THR A 29 -0.39 21.60 -20.13
N LEU A 30 0.57 22.30 -20.73
CA LEU A 30 1.71 21.62 -21.39
C LEU A 30 2.51 20.78 -20.41
N ARG A 31 2.64 21.23 -19.15
CA ARG A 31 3.28 20.46 -18.08
C ARG A 31 2.55 19.13 -17.82
N ASP A 32 1.22 19.17 -17.69
CA ASP A 32 0.45 17.95 -17.48
C ASP A 32 0.63 16.97 -18.63
N LEU A 33 0.66 17.49 -19.86
CA LEU A 33 0.84 16.67 -21.06
C LEU A 33 2.24 16.04 -21.13
N ILE A 34 3.32 16.79 -20.85
CA ILE A 34 4.71 16.30 -20.81
C ILE A 34 4.92 15.34 -19.63
N CYS A 35 4.15 15.50 -18.53
CA CYS A 35 4.18 14.60 -17.40
C CYS A 35 3.18 13.44 -17.50
N HIS A 36 2.44 13.31 -18.60
CA HIS A 36 1.57 12.15 -18.85
C HIS A 36 2.39 11.03 -19.48
N PHE A 37 3.01 10.19 -18.64
CA PHE A 37 4.00 9.21 -19.09
C PHE A 37 3.39 7.95 -19.72
N PRO A 38 4.11 7.29 -20.65
CA PRO A 38 3.70 6.01 -21.20
C PRO A 38 3.60 4.93 -20.12
N ARG A 39 2.61 4.05 -20.26
CA ARG A 39 2.48 2.84 -19.43
C ARG A 39 3.41 1.70 -19.88
N GLY A 40 3.93 1.77 -21.11
CA GLY A 40 4.79 0.76 -21.71
C GLY A 40 5.24 1.18 -23.11
N TYR A 41 6.01 0.32 -23.76
CA TYR A 41 6.55 0.55 -25.08
C TYR A 41 6.35 -0.68 -25.96
N GLU A 42 6.20 -0.44 -27.27
CA GLU A 42 6.26 -1.46 -28.31
C GLU A 42 7.54 -1.25 -29.12
N ASP A 43 8.42 -2.25 -29.12
CA ASP A 43 9.59 -2.24 -30.00
C ASP A 43 9.19 -2.64 -31.42
N ARG A 44 9.12 -1.64 -32.29
CA ARG A 44 8.82 -1.81 -33.70
C ARG A 44 10.06 -1.59 -34.60
N THR A 45 11.26 -1.63 -34.03
CA THR A 45 12.52 -1.38 -34.75
C THR A 45 12.95 -2.58 -35.59
N ARG A 46 12.62 -3.78 -35.18
CA ARG A 46 13.01 -5.02 -35.84
C ARG A 46 12.07 -5.35 -36.98
N LEU A 47 12.64 -5.59 -38.18
CA LEU A 47 11.93 -6.13 -39.32
C LEU A 47 12.12 -7.65 -39.34
N VAL A 48 11.01 -8.39 -39.34
CA VAL A 48 10.98 -9.85 -39.33
C VAL A 48 10.51 -10.34 -40.70
N PRO A 49 11.13 -11.31 -41.38
CA PRO A 49 10.60 -11.91 -42.60
C PRO A 49 9.24 -12.57 -42.37
N ILE A 50 8.37 -12.57 -43.41
CA ILE A 50 7.01 -13.11 -43.28
C ILE A 50 7.00 -14.57 -42.80
N GLU A 51 7.93 -15.41 -43.25
CA GLU A 51 8.04 -16.83 -42.83
C GLU A 51 8.31 -17.01 -41.30
N LYS A 52 8.90 -15.98 -40.65
CA LYS A 52 9.26 -16.00 -39.23
C LYS A 52 8.26 -15.30 -38.33
N LEU A 53 7.12 -14.86 -38.90
CA LEU A 53 6.05 -14.26 -38.11
C LEU A 53 5.36 -15.35 -37.24
N GLU A 54 5.26 -15.09 -35.96
CA GLU A 54 4.58 -15.98 -35.01
C GLU A 54 3.11 -15.56 -34.86
N VAL A 55 2.22 -16.56 -34.72
CA VAL A 55 0.78 -16.33 -34.51
C VAL A 55 0.55 -15.59 -33.19
N ASP A 56 -0.32 -14.58 -33.24
CA ASP A 56 -0.69 -13.71 -32.12
C ASP A 56 0.46 -12.85 -31.56
N VAL A 57 1.66 -12.86 -32.15
CA VAL A 57 2.79 -12.02 -31.77
C VAL A 57 2.90 -10.83 -32.73
N PRO A 58 2.70 -9.57 -32.27
CA PRO A 58 2.86 -8.41 -33.14
C PRO A 58 4.30 -8.21 -33.60
N ALA A 59 4.50 -8.01 -34.89
CA ALA A 59 5.82 -7.76 -35.47
C ALA A 59 5.76 -6.77 -36.64
N CYS A 60 6.90 -6.10 -36.89
CA CYS A 60 7.11 -5.31 -38.12
C CYS A 60 7.70 -6.20 -39.22
N PHE A 61 7.19 -6.08 -40.45
CA PHE A 61 7.77 -6.69 -41.64
C PHE A 61 7.68 -5.78 -42.83
N ARG A 62 8.60 -5.96 -43.77
CA ARG A 62 8.62 -5.27 -45.07
C ARG A 62 8.04 -6.18 -46.13
N ALA A 63 7.10 -5.66 -46.91
CA ALA A 63 6.52 -6.45 -48.00
C ALA A 63 6.05 -5.56 -49.15
N MET A 64 6.03 -6.15 -50.36
CA MET A 64 5.48 -5.54 -51.58
C MET A 64 4.01 -5.92 -51.72
N VAL A 65 3.21 -4.96 -52.14
CA VAL A 65 1.79 -5.17 -52.47
C VAL A 65 1.68 -5.92 -53.80
N MET A 66 1.08 -7.13 -53.74
CA MET A 66 1.02 -8.07 -54.88
C MET A 66 -0.24 -7.98 -55.73
N ASN A 67 -1.26 -7.27 -55.24
CA ASN A 67 -2.51 -7.05 -56.01
C ASN A 67 -3.12 -5.68 -55.68
N THR A 68 -3.94 -5.16 -56.59
CA THR A 68 -4.72 -3.96 -56.27
C THR A 68 -5.69 -4.24 -55.14
N PRO A 69 -5.75 -3.37 -54.11
CA PRO A 69 -6.69 -3.51 -53.01
C PRO A 69 -8.13 -3.68 -53.50
N ARG A 70 -8.82 -4.71 -53.03
CA ARG A 70 -10.22 -4.97 -53.39
C ARG A 70 -11.10 -4.74 -52.16
N THR A 71 -12.00 -3.76 -52.27
CA THR A 71 -12.98 -3.46 -51.22
C THR A 71 -14.31 -4.10 -51.59
N SER A 72 -14.87 -4.87 -50.67
CA SER A 72 -16.19 -5.49 -50.77
C SER A 72 -17.09 -4.90 -49.69
N HIS A 73 -18.28 -4.46 -50.10
CA HIS A 73 -19.32 -4.03 -49.15
C HIS A 73 -20.12 -5.25 -48.72
N VAL A 74 -19.96 -5.66 -47.47
CA VAL A 74 -20.58 -6.91 -46.93
C VAL A 74 -21.98 -6.64 -46.40
N ARG A 75 -22.17 -5.54 -45.67
CA ARG A 75 -23.45 -5.07 -45.13
C ARG A 75 -23.33 -3.58 -44.76
N LYS A 76 -24.45 -2.93 -44.49
CA LYS A 76 -24.49 -1.52 -44.10
C LYS A 76 -23.55 -1.26 -42.92
N GLY A 77 -22.50 -0.43 -43.14
CA GLY A 77 -21.48 -0.08 -42.18
C GLY A 77 -20.30 -1.07 -42.07
N LEU A 78 -20.17 -2.05 -42.99
CA LEU A 78 -19.05 -2.99 -43.00
C LEU A 78 -18.44 -3.13 -44.39
N ASP A 79 -17.34 -2.41 -44.62
CA ASP A 79 -16.47 -2.52 -45.79
C ASP A 79 -15.24 -3.34 -45.44
N ILE A 80 -14.92 -4.33 -46.29
CA ILE A 80 -13.73 -5.17 -46.11
C ILE A 80 -12.81 -4.97 -47.31
N THR A 81 -11.59 -4.49 -47.07
CA THR A 81 -10.54 -4.38 -48.07
C THR A 81 -9.52 -5.50 -47.88
N LYS A 82 -9.31 -6.32 -48.90
CA LYS A 82 -8.29 -7.41 -48.90
C LYS A 82 -7.15 -7.05 -49.80
N VAL A 83 -5.93 -7.29 -49.31
CA VAL A 83 -4.67 -7.06 -50.00
C VAL A 83 -3.76 -8.23 -49.79
N GLN A 84 -3.08 -8.70 -50.85
CA GLN A 84 -1.99 -9.66 -50.70
C GLN A 84 -0.65 -8.95 -50.76
N VAL A 85 0.23 -9.30 -49.83
CA VAL A 85 1.61 -8.79 -49.78
C VAL A 85 2.59 -9.96 -49.76
N ALA A 86 3.79 -9.73 -50.24
CA ALA A 86 4.86 -10.72 -50.24
C ALA A 86 6.21 -10.06 -49.95
N ASP A 87 7.07 -10.80 -49.29
CA ASP A 87 8.50 -10.53 -49.25
C ASP A 87 9.24 -11.63 -50.03
N HIS A 88 10.56 -11.71 -49.87
CA HIS A 88 11.38 -12.75 -50.49
C HIS A 88 11.20 -14.15 -49.91
N THR A 89 10.46 -14.30 -48.78
CA THR A 89 10.29 -15.55 -48.06
C THR A 89 8.90 -16.17 -48.20
N ALA A 90 7.84 -15.34 -48.09
CA ALA A 90 6.47 -15.84 -48.11
C ALA A 90 5.44 -14.79 -48.55
N ARG A 91 4.16 -15.21 -48.64
CA ARG A 91 3.01 -14.33 -48.92
C ARG A 91 2.11 -14.26 -47.68
N LEU A 92 1.48 -13.08 -47.51
CA LEU A 92 0.54 -12.85 -46.40
C LEU A 92 -0.69 -12.12 -46.90
N SER A 93 -1.86 -12.51 -46.43
CA SER A 93 -3.11 -11.80 -46.71
C SER A 93 -3.35 -10.74 -45.63
N LEU A 94 -3.66 -9.52 -46.01
CA LEU A 94 -4.04 -8.42 -45.15
C LEU A 94 -5.52 -8.12 -45.33
N THR A 95 -6.25 -7.97 -44.22
CA THR A 95 -7.67 -7.64 -44.21
C THR A 95 -7.89 -6.36 -43.40
N PHE A 96 -8.46 -5.35 -44.02
CA PHE A 96 -8.81 -4.08 -43.37
C PHE A 96 -10.34 -3.95 -43.27
N PHE A 97 -10.84 -3.64 -42.08
CA PHE A 97 -12.23 -3.37 -41.85
C PHE A 97 -12.50 -1.87 -41.75
N ASN A 98 -13.48 -1.37 -42.55
CA ASN A 98 -13.90 0.03 -42.57
C ASN A 98 -12.76 1.05 -42.76
N ASN A 99 -11.66 0.66 -43.42
CA ASN A 99 -10.46 1.47 -43.62
C ASN A 99 -10.30 1.87 -45.06
N ARG A 100 -10.94 2.99 -45.47
CA ARG A 100 -10.83 3.54 -46.81
C ARG A 100 -9.42 4.02 -47.12
N TYR A 101 -8.69 4.51 -46.11
CA TYR A 101 -7.30 4.97 -46.27
C TYR A 101 -6.39 3.85 -46.78
N ALA A 102 -6.55 2.62 -46.28
CA ALA A 102 -5.76 1.48 -46.76
C ALA A 102 -5.99 1.18 -48.25
N ALA A 103 -7.26 1.29 -48.71
CA ALA A 103 -7.58 1.07 -50.12
C ALA A 103 -7.00 2.13 -51.07
N GLU A 104 -6.88 3.37 -50.63
CA GLU A 104 -6.37 4.50 -51.41
C GLU A 104 -4.84 4.59 -51.44
N GLN A 105 -4.19 4.24 -50.33
CA GLN A 105 -2.74 4.41 -50.14
C GLN A 105 -1.90 3.21 -50.57
N LEU A 106 -2.43 1.98 -50.44
CA LEU A 106 -1.70 0.79 -50.85
C LEU A 106 -1.73 0.61 -52.35
N GLN A 107 -0.57 0.69 -53.01
CA GLN A 107 -0.44 0.62 -54.45
C GLN A 107 0.28 -0.68 -54.86
N TYR A 108 -0.23 -1.35 -55.90
CA TYR A 108 0.39 -2.53 -56.50
C TYR A 108 1.84 -2.27 -56.88
N GLY A 109 2.73 -3.19 -56.54
CA GLY A 109 4.16 -3.10 -56.86
C GLY A 109 4.98 -2.18 -55.96
N ARG A 110 4.36 -1.49 -54.99
CA ARG A 110 5.10 -0.69 -54.00
C ARG A 110 5.35 -1.46 -52.70
N GLU A 111 6.44 -1.10 -52.05
CA GLU A 111 6.85 -1.67 -50.76
C GLU A 111 6.43 -0.79 -49.60
N TYR A 112 5.92 -1.44 -48.59
CA TYR A 112 5.49 -0.84 -47.30
C TYR A 112 6.07 -1.61 -46.17
N ILE A 113 6.12 -0.97 -45.00
CA ILE A 113 6.35 -1.60 -43.73
C ILE A 113 5.01 -1.74 -43.00
N PHE A 114 4.71 -2.95 -42.58
CA PHE A 114 3.50 -3.32 -41.88
C PHE A 114 3.83 -3.69 -40.45
N TYR A 115 2.89 -3.41 -39.52
CA TYR A 115 2.96 -3.85 -38.14
C TYR A 115 1.62 -4.41 -37.71
N GLY A 116 1.63 -5.57 -37.12
CA GLY A 116 0.43 -6.25 -36.59
C GLY A 116 0.74 -7.67 -36.13
N ALA A 117 -0.28 -8.35 -35.61
CA ALA A 117 -0.21 -9.76 -35.28
C ALA A 117 -0.82 -10.61 -36.39
N VAL A 118 -0.17 -11.71 -36.72
CA VAL A 118 -0.69 -12.70 -37.66
C VAL A 118 -1.67 -13.60 -36.93
N THR A 119 -2.85 -13.77 -37.51
CA THR A 119 -3.80 -14.80 -37.10
C THR A 119 -3.80 -15.90 -38.18
N GLY A 120 -3.86 -17.16 -37.79
CA GLY A 120 -3.85 -18.26 -38.74
C GLY A 120 -4.65 -19.44 -38.27
N ASP A 121 -5.24 -20.13 -39.25
CA ASP A 121 -5.79 -21.47 -39.10
C ASP A 121 -5.18 -22.38 -40.17
N PHE A 122 -5.72 -23.59 -40.30
CA PHE A 122 -5.30 -24.58 -41.30
C PHE A 122 -5.46 -24.13 -42.76
N ILE A 123 -6.11 -22.96 -43.03
CA ILE A 123 -6.43 -22.45 -44.35
C ILE A 123 -5.41 -21.37 -44.82
N GLY A 124 -4.68 -20.74 -43.88
CA GLY A 124 -3.63 -19.76 -44.16
C GLY A 124 -3.49 -18.65 -43.12
N TYR A 125 -2.43 -17.89 -43.25
CA TYR A 125 -2.13 -16.75 -42.41
C TYR A 125 -2.81 -15.47 -42.92
N ASN A 126 -3.40 -14.73 -41.99
CA ASN A 126 -4.04 -13.43 -42.25
C ASN A 126 -3.62 -12.41 -41.17
N MET A 127 -3.53 -11.16 -41.53
CA MET A 127 -3.32 -10.07 -40.58
C MET A 127 -4.45 -9.06 -40.69
N THR A 128 -5.05 -8.74 -39.56
CA THR A 128 -6.24 -7.87 -39.51
C THR A 128 -5.85 -6.46 -39.07
N ASN A 129 -6.29 -5.46 -39.86
CA ASN A 129 -6.04 -4.03 -39.64
C ASN A 129 -4.59 -3.67 -39.27
N PRO A 130 -3.57 -4.18 -40.01
CA PRO A 130 -2.20 -3.76 -39.75
C PRO A 130 -2.03 -2.26 -39.88
N VAL A 131 -1.12 -1.70 -39.05
CA VAL A 131 -0.59 -0.37 -39.28
C VAL A 131 0.42 -0.45 -40.45
N PHE A 132 0.44 0.51 -41.34
CA PHE A 132 1.41 0.51 -42.46
C PHE A 132 1.94 1.91 -42.75
N GLU A 133 3.17 1.96 -43.26
CA GLU A 133 3.86 3.17 -43.69
C GLU A 133 4.66 2.86 -44.98
N GLU A 134 4.78 3.85 -45.86
CA GLU A 134 5.60 3.72 -47.03
C GLU A 134 7.09 3.61 -46.64
N LEU A 135 7.84 2.74 -47.34
CA LEU A 135 9.23 2.43 -46.98
C LEU A 135 10.14 3.68 -46.90
N ASN A 136 9.94 4.64 -47.81
CA ASN A 136 10.75 5.85 -47.89
C ASN A 136 10.21 7.02 -47.08
N SER A 137 9.11 6.85 -46.34
CA SER A 137 8.59 7.88 -45.46
C SER A 137 9.37 7.99 -44.14
N GLN A 138 9.33 9.16 -43.49
CA GLN A 138 9.83 9.30 -42.13
C GLN A 138 8.99 8.42 -41.19
N PRO A 139 9.62 7.58 -40.34
CA PRO A 139 8.89 6.68 -39.45
C PRO A 139 8.11 7.45 -38.40
N VAL A 140 6.79 7.28 -38.41
CA VAL A 140 5.89 7.88 -37.44
C VAL A 140 5.47 6.84 -36.41
N THR A 141 5.08 5.64 -36.84
CA THR A 141 4.53 4.55 -36.01
C THR A 141 5.22 3.21 -36.21
N THR A 142 6.02 3.04 -37.26
CA THR A 142 6.83 1.86 -37.56
C THR A 142 8.32 2.19 -37.45
N ARG A 143 9.18 1.18 -37.36
CA ARG A 143 10.67 1.30 -37.32
C ARG A 143 11.18 2.15 -36.13
N ARG A 144 10.46 2.17 -35.03
CA ARG A 144 10.82 2.91 -33.81
C ARG A 144 10.26 2.24 -32.58
N VAL A 145 10.78 2.60 -31.43
CA VAL A 145 10.14 2.30 -30.14
C VAL A 145 8.95 3.25 -29.97
N LEU A 146 7.76 2.68 -29.86
CA LEU A 146 6.51 3.44 -29.76
C LEU A 146 6.01 3.46 -28.31
N PRO A 147 5.87 4.63 -27.68
CA PRO A 147 5.28 4.74 -26.35
C PRO A 147 3.77 4.47 -26.39
N ILE A 148 3.27 3.72 -25.42
CA ILE A 148 1.84 3.40 -25.23
C ILE A 148 1.34 4.12 -24.00
N TYR A 149 0.40 5.04 -24.18
CA TYR A 149 -0.14 5.87 -23.11
C TYR A 149 -1.42 5.31 -22.49
N PRO A 150 -1.72 5.66 -21.25
CA PRO A 150 -3.08 5.58 -20.73
C PRO A 150 -4.01 6.48 -21.55
N LEU A 151 -5.17 5.96 -21.96
CA LEU A 151 -6.09 6.65 -22.86
C LEU A 151 -7.51 6.75 -22.25
N THR A 152 -8.30 7.67 -22.77
CA THR A 152 -9.75 7.79 -22.50
C THR A 152 -10.56 7.57 -23.77
N ALA A 153 -11.86 7.36 -23.62
CA ALA A 153 -12.77 7.14 -24.76
C ALA A 153 -12.65 8.26 -25.80
N GLY A 154 -12.46 7.87 -27.06
CA GLY A 154 -12.33 8.77 -28.21
C GLY A 154 -10.94 9.40 -28.42
N LEU A 155 -9.96 9.19 -27.53
CA LEU A 155 -8.58 9.62 -27.70
C LEU A 155 -7.71 8.46 -28.18
N THR A 156 -6.94 8.67 -29.23
CA THR A 156 -6.03 7.65 -29.79
C THR A 156 -4.58 7.91 -29.33
N ASN A 157 -3.78 6.83 -29.22
CA ASN A 157 -2.36 6.93 -28.88
C ASN A 157 -1.58 7.85 -29.84
N SER A 158 -1.88 7.76 -31.13
CA SER A 158 -1.26 8.62 -32.16
C SER A 158 -1.60 10.11 -31.97
N ALA A 159 -2.83 10.42 -31.57
CA ALA A 159 -3.23 11.82 -31.32
C ALA A 159 -2.52 12.39 -30.08
N LEU A 160 -2.39 11.59 -29.03
CA LEU A 160 -1.68 11.98 -27.79
C LEU A 160 -0.18 12.14 -28.08
N LEU A 161 0.45 11.17 -28.74
CA LEU A 161 1.85 11.23 -29.13
C LEU A 161 2.16 12.48 -29.97
N LYS A 162 1.28 12.81 -30.94
CA LYS A 162 1.43 14.03 -31.73
C LYS A 162 1.36 15.29 -30.89
N ALA A 163 0.48 15.35 -29.91
CA ALA A 163 0.37 16.51 -29.02
C ALA A 163 1.61 16.64 -28.11
N VAL A 164 2.10 15.52 -27.55
CA VAL A 164 3.33 15.50 -26.73
C VAL A 164 4.54 15.99 -27.54
N ARG A 165 4.72 15.49 -28.77
CA ARG A 165 5.79 15.95 -29.65
C ARG A 165 5.74 17.45 -29.93
N GLN A 166 4.54 17.99 -30.19
CA GLN A 166 4.38 19.42 -30.38
C GLN A 166 4.72 20.19 -29.09
N ALA A 167 4.30 19.70 -27.92
CA ALA A 167 4.62 20.33 -26.64
C ALA A 167 6.14 20.37 -26.40
N LEU A 168 6.85 19.26 -26.59
CA LEU A 168 8.31 19.17 -26.45
C LEU A 168 9.06 20.05 -27.46
N ALA A 169 8.47 20.33 -28.61
CA ALA A 169 9.09 21.18 -29.65
C ALA A 169 8.94 22.69 -29.36
N ILE A 170 7.93 23.11 -28.58
CA ILE A 170 7.64 24.54 -28.31
C ILE A 170 7.95 24.99 -26.90
N CYS A 171 8.18 24.06 -25.98
CA CYS A 171 8.35 24.30 -24.54
C CYS A 171 9.54 23.49 -24.03
N ASP A 172 10.39 24.12 -23.20
CA ASP A 172 11.42 23.39 -22.50
C ASP A 172 10.79 22.41 -21.48
N PRO A 173 11.34 21.21 -21.32
CA PRO A 173 10.90 20.25 -20.31
C PRO A 173 11.09 20.82 -18.90
N PRO A 174 10.50 20.19 -17.87
CA PRO A 174 10.69 20.57 -16.47
C PRO A 174 12.16 20.71 -16.10
N ALA A 175 12.47 21.72 -15.28
CA ALA A 175 13.84 22.04 -14.87
C ALA A 175 14.51 20.88 -14.15
N GLU A 176 15.85 20.85 -14.19
CA GLU A 176 16.64 19.90 -13.42
C GLU A 176 16.53 20.21 -11.93
N ILE A 177 16.22 19.17 -11.15
CA ILE A 177 16.12 19.25 -9.68
C ILE A 177 17.09 18.30 -8.97
N LEU A 178 17.71 17.35 -9.69
CA LEU A 178 18.72 16.49 -9.12
C LEU A 178 20.10 17.14 -9.23
N PRO A 179 20.82 17.29 -8.11
CA PRO A 179 22.19 17.84 -8.10
C PRO A 179 23.12 17.09 -9.04
N PRO A 180 24.11 17.76 -9.66
CA PRO A 180 25.06 17.12 -10.58
C PRO A 180 25.76 15.92 -9.95
N GLU A 181 26.26 16.06 -8.72
CA GLU A 181 26.94 15.02 -7.96
C GLU A 181 26.08 13.78 -7.72
N VAL A 182 24.76 13.96 -7.50
CA VAL A 182 23.81 12.84 -7.37
C VAL A 182 23.64 12.14 -8.70
N ARG A 183 23.50 12.92 -9.80
CA ARG A 183 23.34 12.33 -11.12
C ARG A 183 24.54 11.52 -11.57
N GLU A 184 25.75 12.03 -11.30
CA GLU A 184 27.01 11.36 -11.61
C GLU A 184 27.19 10.08 -10.76
N ALA A 185 26.97 10.16 -9.44
CA ALA A 185 27.15 9.02 -8.53
C ALA A 185 26.22 7.83 -8.85
N TYR A 186 25.01 8.07 -9.34
CA TYR A 186 24.01 7.04 -9.63
C TYR A 186 23.80 6.77 -11.13
N GLY A 187 24.57 7.41 -12.01
CA GLY A 187 24.43 7.26 -13.46
C GLY A 187 23.06 7.65 -13.98
N ILE A 188 22.55 8.79 -13.53
CA ILE A 188 21.18 9.28 -13.83
C ILE A 188 21.22 10.30 -14.96
N LEU A 189 20.33 10.17 -15.95
CA LEU A 189 20.21 11.10 -17.08
C LEU A 189 19.82 12.51 -16.60
N PRO A 190 20.25 13.58 -17.30
CA PRO A 190 19.71 14.92 -17.11
C PRO A 190 18.20 14.97 -17.38
N ALA A 191 17.46 15.86 -16.68
CA ALA A 191 16.02 16.00 -16.84
C ALA A 191 15.61 16.24 -18.30
N SER A 192 16.27 17.17 -19.00
CA SER A 192 15.97 17.49 -20.41
C SER A 192 16.01 16.26 -21.32
N ARG A 193 17.02 15.42 -21.16
CA ARG A 193 17.14 14.19 -21.94
C ARG A 193 16.10 13.15 -21.53
N ALA A 194 15.87 12.98 -20.23
CA ALA A 194 14.92 11.98 -19.72
C ALA A 194 13.47 12.27 -20.13
N TYR A 195 13.02 13.54 -20.02
CA TYR A 195 11.68 13.93 -20.46
C TYR A 195 11.49 13.82 -21.99
N THR A 196 12.54 13.96 -22.78
CA THR A 196 12.47 13.69 -24.22
C THR A 196 12.46 12.19 -24.49
N ALA A 197 13.40 11.44 -23.92
CA ALA A 197 13.58 10.02 -24.16
C ALA A 197 12.43 9.15 -23.66
N ILE A 198 11.72 9.55 -22.59
CA ILE A 198 10.53 8.80 -22.11
C ILE A 198 9.40 8.81 -23.14
N HIS A 199 9.29 9.86 -23.97
CA HIS A 199 8.27 10.02 -25.00
C HIS A 199 8.73 9.64 -26.40
N GLU A 200 10.03 9.79 -26.68
CA GLU A 200 10.64 9.53 -27.99
C GLU A 200 11.98 8.80 -27.85
N PRO A 201 11.99 7.60 -27.29
CA PRO A 201 13.22 6.85 -27.10
C PRO A 201 13.76 6.34 -28.44
N ALA A 202 15.08 6.39 -28.60
CA ALA A 202 15.77 5.79 -29.76
C ALA A 202 15.87 4.26 -29.64
N SER A 203 15.88 3.73 -28.40
CA SER A 203 15.93 2.30 -28.08
C SER A 203 15.15 1.97 -26.83
N MET A 204 14.86 0.68 -26.61
CA MET A 204 14.25 0.21 -25.34
C MET A 204 15.13 0.54 -24.13
N GLU A 205 16.45 0.44 -24.28
CA GLU A 205 17.41 0.78 -23.23
C GLU A 205 17.33 2.27 -22.84
N GLU A 206 17.23 3.16 -23.80
CA GLU A 206 17.07 4.60 -23.53
C GLU A 206 15.74 4.89 -22.83
N ALA A 207 14.65 4.19 -23.20
CA ALA A 207 13.38 4.28 -22.52
C ALA A 207 13.47 3.85 -21.05
N GLU A 208 14.18 2.75 -20.77
CA GLU A 208 14.43 2.27 -19.41
C GLU A 208 15.28 3.23 -18.58
N GLN A 209 16.34 3.80 -19.18
CA GLN A 209 17.17 4.82 -18.51
C GLN A 209 16.36 6.07 -18.20
N ALA A 210 15.51 6.53 -19.11
CA ALA A 210 14.62 7.66 -18.89
C ALA A 210 13.61 7.36 -17.76
N LYS A 211 13.01 6.16 -17.75
CA LYS A 211 12.12 5.72 -16.68
C LYS A 211 12.85 5.68 -15.34
N LYS A 212 14.04 5.06 -15.27
CA LYS A 212 14.87 5.01 -14.07
C LYS A 212 15.14 6.41 -13.51
N ARG A 213 15.44 7.39 -14.37
CA ARG A 213 15.65 8.79 -13.96
C ARG A 213 14.40 9.38 -13.28
N LEU A 214 13.23 9.21 -13.87
CA LEU A 214 11.99 9.78 -13.38
C LEU A 214 11.53 9.10 -12.08
N VAL A 215 11.71 7.79 -11.98
CA VAL A 215 11.47 7.02 -10.74
C VAL A 215 12.39 7.49 -9.61
N PHE A 216 13.69 7.64 -9.91
CA PHE A 216 14.65 8.16 -8.94
C PHE A 216 14.29 9.57 -8.46
N GLU A 217 13.86 10.43 -9.39
CA GLU A 217 13.41 11.79 -9.08
C GLU A 217 12.22 11.79 -8.13
N ASP A 218 11.18 11.00 -8.42
CA ASP A 218 9.99 10.91 -7.57
C ASP A 218 10.37 10.51 -6.14
N PHE A 219 11.24 9.51 -5.99
CA PHE A 219 11.70 9.06 -4.67
C PHE A 219 12.66 10.02 -3.98
N PHE A 220 13.52 10.70 -4.74
CA PHE A 220 14.44 11.69 -4.19
C PHE A 220 13.68 12.90 -3.62
N VAL A 221 12.73 13.44 -4.36
CA VAL A 221 11.89 14.56 -3.93
C VAL A 221 11.10 14.20 -2.67
N PHE A 222 10.50 13.01 -2.67
CA PHE A 222 9.74 12.52 -1.53
C PHE A 222 10.62 12.35 -0.28
N SER A 223 11.77 11.69 -0.43
CA SER A 223 12.70 11.45 0.67
C SER A 223 13.31 12.74 1.20
N ALA A 224 13.65 13.68 0.31
CA ALA A 224 14.13 15.01 0.69
C ALA A 224 13.07 15.79 1.48
N GLY A 225 11.80 15.75 1.04
CA GLY A 225 10.70 16.36 1.77
C GLY A 225 10.54 15.81 3.18
N LEU A 226 10.61 14.49 3.34
CA LEU A 226 10.56 13.84 4.66
C LEU A 226 11.76 14.25 5.55
N SER A 227 12.96 14.35 4.97
CA SER A 227 14.16 14.79 5.70
C SER A 227 14.03 16.24 6.17
N LEU A 228 13.50 17.14 5.33
CA LEU A 228 13.21 18.52 5.72
C LEU A 228 12.16 18.62 6.83
N MET A 229 11.09 17.82 6.76
CA MET A 229 10.08 17.77 7.83
C MET A 229 10.68 17.29 9.16
N ARG A 230 11.58 16.31 9.13
CA ARG A 230 12.33 15.84 10.31
C ARG A 230 13.24 16.92 10.87
N ALA A 231 14.00 17.62 10.01
CA ALA A 231 14.86 18.72 10.41
C ALA A 231 14.06 19.85 11.08
N ALA A 232 12.95 20.29 10.48
CA ALA A 232 12.08 21.32 11.05
C ALA A 232 11.50 20.91 12.41
N ARG A 233 11.21 19.61 12.61
CA ARG A 233 10.77 19.12 13.92
C ARG A 233 11.92 19.10 14.94
N ALA A 234 13.13 18.75 14.52
CA ALA A 234 14.29 18.75 15.41
C ALA A 234 14.67 20.15 15.92
N GLU A 235 14.22 21.21 15.23
CA GLU A 235 14.38 22.61 15.70
C GLU A 235 13.41 22.95 16.84
N LYS A 236 12.28 22.22 16.97
CA LYS A 236 11.36 22.38 18.09
C LYS A 236 12.04 21.94 19.39
N LYS A 237 11.86 22.71 20.44
CA LYS A 237 12.45 22.44 21.75
C LYS A 237 11.37 21.94 22.71
N THR A 238 11.62 20.81 23.36
CA THR A 238 10.86 20.33 24.52
C THR A 238 11.82 20.11 25.69
N ALA A 239 11.29 20.13 26.90
CA ALA A 239 12.14 19.87 28.07
C ALA A 239 12.63 18.41 28.04
N PRO A 240 13.95 18.16 28.10
CA PRO A 240 14.46 16.78 28.11
C PRO A 240 14.05 16.08 29.41
N TYR A 241 13.71 14.80 29.30
CA TYR A 241 13.44 14.00 30.50
C TYR A 241 14.74 13.62 31.18
N THR A 242 14.83 13.92 32.47
CA THR A 242 16.03 13.70 33.27
C THR A 242 15.98 12.40 34.08
N ASN A 243 14.78 11.99 34.53
CA ASN A 243 14.59 10.74 35.24
C ASN A 243 14.26 9.62 34.27
N LEU A 244 15.25 8.81 33.92
CA LEU A 244 15.14 7.70 32.96
C LEU A 244 15.58 6.36 33.57
N ASP A 245 15.52 6.25 34.94
CA ASP A 245 15.89 5.01 35.63
C ASP A 245 14.76 3.97 35.54
N LEU A 246 14.99 2.93 34.73
CA LEU A 246 14.06 1.82 34.54
C LEU A 246 14.28 0.61 35.47
N ARG A 247 15.23 0.69 36.43
CA ARG A 247 15.47 -0.45 37.35
C ARG A 247 14.25 -0.86 38.13
N PRO A 248 13.45 0.06 38.72
CA PRO A 248 12.21 -0.31 39.42
C PRO A 248 11.18 -0.93 38.48
N PHE A 249 11.03 -0.37 37.28
CA PHE A 249 10.12 -0.90 36.25
C PHE A 249 10.50 -2.34 35.87
N ARG A 250 11.79 -2.59 35.55
CA ARG A 250 12.27 -3.94 35.20
C ARG A 250 12.06 -4.94 36.32
N ALA A 251 12.28 -4.51 37.57
CA ALA A 251 12.07 -5.37 38.75
C ALA A 251 10.60 -5.76 38.96
N ALA A 252 9.65 -4.94 38.51
CA ALA A 252 8.22 -5.22 38.63
C ALA A 252 7.70 -6.16 37.52
N LEU A 253 8.48 -6.41 36.44
CA LEU A 253 8.07 -7.29 35.36
C LEU A 253 8.17 -8.78 35.83
N PRO A 254 7.15 -9.62 35.52
CA PRO A 254 7.18 -11.05 35.82
C PRO A 254 8.02 -11.87 34.83
N PHE A 255 8.69 -11.22 33.86
CA PHE A 255 9.52 -11.80 32.80
C PHE A 255 10.65 -10.86 32.43
N THR A 256 11.64 -11.37 31.71
CA THR A 256 12.72 -10.56 31.11
C THR A 256 12.30 -10.01 29.77
N LEU A 257 12.65 -8.76 29.47
CA LEU A 257 12.44 -8.16 28.16
C LEU A 257 13.35 -8.83 27.11
N THR A 258 12.89 -8.91 25.86
CA THR A 258 13.71 -9.38 24.74
C THR A 258 14.74 -8.33 24.34
N SER A 259 15.80 -8.74 23.62
CA SER A 259 16.82 -7.81 23.13
C SER A 259 16.21 -6.73 22.23
N ALA A 260 15.21 -7.09 21.42
CA ALA A 260 14.50 -6.14 20.55
C ALA A 260 13.69 -5.11 21.35
N GLN A 261 13.05 -5.53 22.46
CA GLN A 261 12.33 -4.61 23.35
C GLN A 261 13.28 -3.67 24.08
N GLU A 262 14.40 -4.19 24.60
CA GLU A 262 15.43 -3.36 25.27
C GLU A 262 16.04 -2.35 24.31
N ARG A 263 16.33 -2.74 23.07
CA ARG A 263 16.82 -1.85 22.02
C ARG A 263 15.80 -0.72 21.75
N ALA A 264 14.53 -1.06 21.52
CA ALA A 264 13.48 -0.07 21.27
C ALA A 264 13.27 0.88 22.46
N ILE A 265 13.32 0.37 23.67
CA ILE A 265 13.26 1.20 24.89
C ILE A 265 14.50 2.13 24.93
N GLY A 266 15.69 1.64 24.65
CA GLY A 266 16.90 2.44 24.61
C GLY A 266 16.81 3.61 23.61
N GLU A 267 16.25 3.37 22.43
CA GLU A 267 16.01 4.39 21.41
C GLU A 267 15.00 5.46 21.88
N ILE A 268 13.94 5.06 22.58
CA ILE A 268 12.96 5.99 23.19
C ILE A 268 13.61 6.85 24.28
N LEU A 269 14.45 6.24 25.15
CA LEU A 269 15.14 6.98 26.20
C LEU A 269 16.12 7.99 25.61
N GLU A 270 16.75 7.65 24.49
CA GLU A 270 17.63 8.59 23.80
C GLU A 270 16.85 9.77 23.21
N ASP A 271 15.68 9.51 22.62
CA ASP A 271 14.80 10.57 22.13
C ASP A 271 14.32 11.49 23.28
N PHE A 272 13.98 10.93 24.42
CA PHE A 272 13.59 11.71 25.61
C PHE A 272 14.73 12.62 26.13
N ARG A 273 16.00 12.24 25.94
CA ARG A 273 17.16 13.07 26.32
C ARG A 273 17.46 14.20 25.34
N ARG A 274 17.04 14.07 24.06
CA ARG A 274 17.45 15.01 22.98
C ARG A 274 16.88 16.42 23.14
N GLY A 275 15.84 16.61 23.95
CA GLY A 275 15.19 17.91 24.09
C GLY A 275 14.43 18.36 22.84
N ALA A 276 14.02 17.44 21.99
CA ALA A 276 13.13 17.61 20.85
C ALA A 276 11.97 16.61 20.94
N PRO A 277 10.77 16.93 20.42
CA PRO A 277 9.65 16.01 20.45
C PRO A 277 9.96 14.71 19.71
N MET A 278 9.90 13.56 20.42
CA MET A 278 9.95 12.24 19.79
C MET A 278 8.76 12.03 18.87
N ASN A 279 8.99 11.39 17.74
CA ASN A 279 7.95 10.93 16.83
C ASN A 279 8.36 9.54 16.30
N ARG A 280 7.96 8.49 17.00
CA ARG A 280 8.50 7.14 16.79
C ARG A 280 7.42 6.11 16.56
N LEU A 281 7.65 5.21 15.59
CA LEU A 281 6.85 4.04 15.31
C LEU A 281 7.51 2.79 15.91
N ILE A 282 6.79 2.09 16.78
CA ILE A 282 7.14 0.73 17.20
C ILE A 282 6.41 -0.24 16.27
N GLN A 283 7.18 -0.93 15.46
CA GLN A 283 6.68 -1.94 14.56
C GLN A 283 7.08 -3.33 15.05
N GLY A 284 6.12 -4.25 15.10
CA GLY A 284 6.41 -5.63 15.52
C GLY A 284 5.20 -6.51 15.32
N ASP A 285 5.43 -7.81 15.23
CA ASP A 285 4.39 -8.80 15.03
C ASP A 285 3.34 -8.80 16.17
N VAL A 286 2.21 -9.44 15.94
CA VAL A 286 1.20 -9.64 16.97
C VAL A 286 1.81 -10.41 18.14
N GLY A 287 1.75 -9.83 19.35
CA GLY A 287 2.33 -10.43 20.55
C GLY A 287 3.84 -10.27 20.71
N SER A 288 4.51 -9.38 19.96
CA SER A 288 5.92 -9.01 20.18
C SER A 288 6.16 -8.18 21.45
N GLY A 289 5.09 -7.81 22.18
CA GLY A 289 5.18 -7.06 23.42
C GLY A 289 5.33 -5.55 23.26
N LYS A 290 4.79 -4.95 22.22
CA LYS A 290 4.75 -3.49 22.00
C LYS A 290 4.20 -2.73 23.21
N THR A 291 3.17 -3.27 23.85
CA THR A 291 2.57 -2.69 25.07
C THR A 291 3.55 -2.54 26.21
N MET A 292 4.56 -3.44 26.33
CA MET A 292 5.58 -3.32 27.38
C MET A 292 6.57 -2.19 27.10
N VAL A 293 6.89 -1.97 25.82
CA VAL A 293 7.71 -0.81 25.40
C VAL A 293 6.95 0.50 25.69
N ALA A 294 5.64 0.53 25.39
CA ALA A 294 4.77 1.67 25.73
C ALA A 294 4.69 1.89 27.25
N ALA A 295 4.59 0.82 28.05
CA ALA A 295 4.58 0.91 29.51
C ALA A 295 5.88 1.52 30.08
N ALA A 296 7.04 1.15 29.52
CA ALA A 296 8.33 1.75 29.88
C ALA A 296 8.37 3.26 29.57
N ALA A 297 7.83 3.66 28.41
CA ALA A 297 7.74 5.07 28.02
C ALA A 297 6.80 5.86 28.96
N ILE A 298 5.64 5.29 29.33
CA ILE A 298 4.69 5.88 30.30
C ILE A 298 5.37 6.02 31.66
N TYR A 299 6.10 5.00 32.11
CA TYR A 299 6.85 5.03 33.38
C TYR A 299 7.85 6.18 33.40
N CYS A 300 8.63 6.37 32.33
CA CYS A 300 9.56 7.48 32.24
C CYS A 300 8.87 8.85 32.22
N ALA A 301 7.77 9.00 31.47
CA ALA A 301 7.00 10.24 31.44
C ALA A 301 6.47 10.61 32.81
N ALA A 302 5.88 9.64 33.52
CA ALA A 302 5.41 9.82 34.90
C ALA A 302 6.53 10.20 35.87
N GLY A 303 7.71 9.58 35.74
CA GLY A 303 8.90 9.92 36.51
C GLY A 303 9.44 11.35 36.29
N ASN A 304 9.03 11.99 35.20
CA ASN A 304 9.30 13.38 34.88
C ASN A 304 8.06 14.28 35.03
N HIS A 305 7.08 13.84 35.84
CA HIS A 305 5.84 14.56 36.15
C HIS A 305 4.96 14.90 34.94
N LYS A 306 5.10 14.13 33.86
CA LYS A 306 4.30 14.29 32.64
C LYS A 306 3.18 13.27 32.56
N GLN A 307 2.03 13.69 32.07
CA GLN A 307 0.91 12.80 31.77
C GLN A 307 1.12 12.09 30.44
N SER A 308 0.61 10.88 30.37
CA SER A 308 0.61 10.07 29.14
C SER A 308 -0.81 9.72 28.72
N ALA A 309 -1.09 9.78 27.41
CA ALA A 309 -2.36 9.36 26.83
C ALA A 309 -2.14 8.21 25.84
N LEU A 310 -2.76 7.04 26.10
CA LEU A 310 -2.77 5.91 25.18
C LEU A 310 -4.14 5.78 24.53
N MET A 311 -4.16 5.95 23.22
CA MET A 311 -5.36 5.85 22.39
C MET A 311 -5.43 4.48 21.71
N ALA A 312 -6.53 3.76 21.95
CA ALA A 312 -6.85 2.49 21.30
C ALA A 312 -8.04 2.65 20.33
N PRO A 313 -8.10 1.87 19.24
CA PRO A 313 -9.14 2.02 18.21
C PRO A 313 -10.53 1.55 18.66
N THR A 314 -10.61 0.67 19.65
CA THR A 314 -11.87 0.13 20.18
C THR A 314 -11.88 0.18 21.71
N GLU A 315 -13.08 0.14 22.29
CA GLU A 315 -13.25 0.14 23.76
C GLU A 315 -12.68 -1.12 24.40
N ILE A 316 -12.88 -2.27 23.76
CA ILE A 316 -12.34 -3.55 24.23
C ILE A 316 -10.82 -3.51 24.33
N LEU A 317 -10.14 -2.96 23.33
CA LEU A 317 -8.68 -2.78 23.37
C LEU A 317 -8.26 -1.78 24.44
N ALA A 318 -9.01 -0.69 24.61
CA ALA A 318 -8.74 0.28 25.66
C ALA A 318 -8.86 -0.37 27.05
N GLU A 319 -9.87 -1.19 27.27
CA GLU A 319 -10.06 -1.94 28.53
C GLU A 319 -8.95 -2.97 28.76
N GLN A 320 -8.51 -3.70 27.72
CA GLN A 320 -7.39 -4.63 27.83
C GLN A 320 -6.08 -3.92 28.18
N HIS A 321 -5.77 -2.81 27.48
CA HIS A 321 -4.61 -1.99 27.82
C HIS A 321 -4.71 -1.43 29.22
N PHE A 322 -5.89 -0.94 29.61
CA PHE A 322 -6.14 -0.45 30.97
C PHE A 322 -5.87 -1.51 32.01
N GLY A 323 -6.44 -2.72 31.87
CA GLY A 323 -6.21 -3.81 32.79
C GLY A 323 -4.74 -4.20 32.94
N SER A 324 -4.05 -4.34 31.79
CA SER A 324 -2.63 -4.72 31.77
C SER A 324 -1.72 -3.63 32.35
N LEU A 325 -1.92 -2.38 31.93
CA LEU A 325 -1.09 -1.25 32.36
C LEU A 325 -1.37 -0.87 33.81
N ARG A 326 -2.62 -0.92 34.26
CA ARG A 326 -3.00 -0.68 35.65
C ARG A 326 -2.30 -1.64 36.61
N ASN A 327 -2.36 -2.95 36.29
CA ASN A 327 -1.73 -3.97 37.13
C ASN A 327 -0.21 -3.81 37.23
N LEU A 328 0.43 -3.24 36.22
CA LEU A 328 1.87 -3.01 36.20
C LEU A 328 2.28 -1.66 36.79
N LEU A 329 1.55 -0.58 36.52
CA LEU A 329 1.98 0.79 36.80
C LEU A 329 1.47 1.30 38.17
N GLU A 330 0.26 0.91 38.63
CA GLU A 330 -0.24 1.33 39.95
C GLU A 330 0.66 0.87 41.11
N PRO A 331 1.21 -0.38 41.14
CA PRO A 331 2.17 -0.78 42.17
C PRO A 331 3.46 0.07 42.17
N LEU A 332 3.77 0.72 41.02
CA LEU A 332 4.91 1.64 40.87
C LEU A 332 4.55 3.10 41.24
N GLY A 333 3.34 3.32 41.75
CA GLY A 333 2.87 4.65 42.20
C GLY A 333 2.35 5.53 41.06
N ILE A 334 2.01 4.96 39.89
CA ILE A 334 1.50 5.69 38.71
C ILE A 334 0.00 5.43 38.59
N PRO A 335 -0.88 6.41 38.92
CA PRO A 335 -2.32 6.27 38.81
C PRO A 335 -2.75 6.19 37.31
N VAL A 336 -3.58 5.17 37.03
CA VAL A 336 -4.07 4.89 35.68
C VAL A 336 -5.58 5.11 35.60
N ALA A 337 -6.09 5.70 34.53
CA ALA A 337 -7.53 5.86 34.30
C ALA A 337 -7.95 5.40 32.91
N LEU A 338 -9.21 4.97 32.79
CA LEU A 338 -9.87 4.62 31.54
C LEU A 338 -10.89 5.70 31.17
N LEU A 339 -10.92 6.10 29.88
CA LEU A 339 -11.91 7.04 29.33
C LEU A 339 -12.43 6.52 27.99
N THR A 340 -13.65 5.98 27.97
CA THR A 340 -14.29 5.39 26.78
C THR A 340 -15.62 6.07 26.44
N GLY A 341 -16.16 5.77 25.25
CA GLY A 341 -17.43 6.31 24.78
C GLY A 341 -18.65 5.76 25.52
N SER A 342 -18.61 4.51 25.98
CA SER A 342 -19.70 3.81 26.69
C SER A 342 -19.94 4.26 28.13
N MET A 343 -18.92 4.89 28.77
CA MET A 343 -19.04 5.39 30.14
C MET A 343 -20.17 6.42 30.27
N THR A 344 -20.82 6.42 31.45
CA THR A 344 -21.88 7.39 31.77
C THR A 344 -21.33 8.83 31.80
N PRO A 345 -22.17 9.86 31.55
CA PRO A 345 -21.73 11.25 31.60
C PRO A 345 -21.10 11.64 32.97
N LYS A 346 -21.58 11.04 34.09
CA LYS A 346 -21.04 11.28 35.42
C LYS A 346 -19.64 10.72 35.57
N GLU A 347 -19.42 9.47 35.14
CA GLU A 347 -18.12 8.82 35.17
C GLU A 347 -17.11 9.57 34.30
N LYS A 348 -17.50 9.92 33.06
CA LYS A 348 -16.65 10.73 32.16
C LYS A 348 -16.22 12.04 32.82
N ARG A 349 -17.14 12.74 33.46
CA ARG A 349 -16.83 13.99 34.14
C ARG A 349 -15.83 13.76 35.29
N THR A 350 -16.06 12.78 36.14
CA THR A 350 -15.15 12.44 37.23
C THR A 350 -13.74 12.11 36.76
N VAL A 351 -13.63 11.32 35.69
CA VAL A 351 -12.32 10.96 35.11
C VAL A 351 -11.65 12.20 34.49
N ARG A 352 -12.39 13.04 33.76
CA ARG A 352 -11.86 14.29 33.19
C ARG A 352 -11.36 15.26 34.25
N ASP A 353 -12.09 15.41 35.36
CA ASP A 353 -11.69 16.27 36.48
C ASP A 353 -10.35 15.77 37.07
N ARG A 354 -10.17 14.45 37.23
CA ARG A 354 -8.92 13.84 37.70
C ARG A 354 -7.77 13.96 36.69
N ILE A 355 -8.04 13.94 35.37
CA ILE A 355 -7.05 14.21 34.36
C ILE A 355 -6.60 15.67 34.41
N ALA A 356 -7.55 16.61 34.49
CA ALA A 356 -7.29 18.03 34.53
C ALA A 356 -6.57 18.49 35.80
N SER A 357 -6.79 17.80 36.93
CA SER A 357 -6.06 18.08 38.18
C SER A 357 -4.65 17.50 38.20
N GLY A 358 -4.28 16.64 37.26
CA GLY A 358 -2.98 15.92 37.26
C GLY A 358 -2.91 14.74 38.22
N GLU A 359 -4.04 14.36 38.91
CA GLU A 359 -4.10 13.20 39.78
C GLU A 359 -3.79 11.89 39.01
N VAL A 360 -4.24 11.80 37.74
CA VAL A 360 -3.98 10.67 36.89
C VAL A 360 -2.80 10.96 35.99
N GLN A 361 -1.83 10.06 35.97
CA GLN A 361 -0.60 10.21 35.16
C GLN A 361 -0.64 9.40 33.86
N ALA A 362 -1.41 8.31 33.79
CA ALA A 362 -1.61 7.53 32.56
C ALA A 362 -3.10 7.41 32.25
N VAL A 363 -3.51 7.84 31.06
CA VAL A 363 -4.89 7.77 30.60
C VAL A 363 -4.97 6.88 29.39
N ILE A 364 -5.77 5.83 29.46
CA ILE A 364 -6.08 4.94 28.36
C ILE A 364 -7.50 5.23 27.87
N GLY A 365 -7.72 5.26 26.56
CA GLY A 365 -9.07 5.48 26.07
C GLY A 365 -9.19 5.37 24.56
N THR A 366 -10.37 5.72 24.07
CA THR A 366 -10.70 5.74 22.66
C THR A 366 -10.75 7.20 22.15
N HIS A 367 -11.50 7.47 21.09
CA HIS A 367 -11.75 8.83 20.57
C HIS A 367 -12.27 9.81 21.64
N ALA A 368 -12.75 9.33 22.79
CA ALA A 368 -13.16 10.19 23.92
C ALA A 368 -12.01 11.08 24.40
N LEU A 369 -10.75 10.66 24.24
CA LEU A 369 -9.56 11.47 24.55
C LEU A 369 -9.40 12.69 23.64
N LEU A 370 -9.95 12.64 22.42
CA LEU A 370 -9.83 13.70 21.41
C LEU A 370 -10.83 14.85 21.64
N THR A 371 -11.86 14.64 22.47
CA THR A 371 -12.92 15.64 22.67
C THR A 371 -12.38 16.87 23.38
N GLU A 372 -12.88 18.07 23.04
CA GLU A 372 -12.47 19.35 23.67
C GLU A 372 -12.67 19.35 25.19
N ALA A 373 -13.67 18.62 25.66
CA ALA A 373 -13.96 18.48 27.08
C ALA A 373 -12.89 17.72 27.88
N THR A 374 -11.95 17.02 27.23
CA THR A 374 -10.84 16.33 27.88
C THR A 374 -9.61 17.22 27.86
N GLN A 375 -9.25 17.80 29.00
CA GLN A 375 -8.08 18.67 29.17
C GLN A 375 -7.06 17.96 30.05
N PHE A 376 -5.79 18.01 29.66
CA PHE A 376 -4.67 17.49 30.42
C PHE A 376 -4.00 18.62 31.20
N ASN A 377 -3.47 18.31 32.35
CA ASN A 377 -2.68 19.27 33.12
C ASN A 377 -1.30 19.51 32.50
N ASP A 378 -0.60 18.43 32.15
CA ASP A 378 0.71 18.47 31.49
C ASP A 378 0.95 17.21 30.65
N LEU A 379 0.40 17.19 29.43
CA LEU A 379 0.51 16.04 28.51
C LEU A 379 1.89 16.04 27.85
N GLY A 380 2.75 15.09 28.25
CA GLY A 380 4.10 14.93 27.69
C GLY A 380 4.29 13.75 26.75
N LEU A 381 3.38 12.75 26.78
CA LEU A 381 3.49 11.57 25.94
C LEU A 381 2.12 11.16 25.37
N VAL A 382 2.06 11.01 24.06
CA VAL A 382 0.91 10.47 23.31
C VAL A 382 1.31 9.13 22.72
N ILE A 383 0.46 8.12 22.95
CA ILE A 383 0.64 6.77 22.37
C ILE A 383 -0.59 6.44 21.54
N ALA A 384 -0.39 6.05 20.28
CA ALA A 384 -1.45 5.59 19.40
C ALA A 384 -1.23 4.11 19.04
N ASP A 385 -2.19 3.25 19.36
CA ASP A 385 -2.15 1.84 19.01
C ASP A 385 -2.92 1.57 17.72
N GLU A 386 -2.46 0.62 16.89
CA GLU A 386 -3.06 0.22 15.60
C GLU A 386 -3.30 1.41 14.65
N GLN A 387 -2.24 2.12 14.33
CA GLN A 387 -2.25 3.38 13.58
C GLN A 387 -3.08 3.36 12.28
N HIS A 388 -3.10 2.24 11.56
CA HIS A 388 -3.80 2.14 10.27
C HIS A 388 -5.33 2.40 10.37
N ARG A 389 -5.88 2.42 11.58
CA ARG A 389 -7.30 2.71 11.85
C ARG A 389 -7.57 4.15 12.27
N PHE A 390 -6.52 4.94 12.50
CA PHE A 390 -6.62 6.35 12.85
C PHE A 390 -6.18 7.25 11.68
N GLY A 391 -7.01 8.18 11.28
CA GLY A 391 -6.62 9.21 10.31
C GLY A 391 -5.50 10.10 10.84
N VAL A 392 -4.65 10.64 9.96
CA VAL A 392 -3.56 11.57 10.30
C VAL A 392 -4.07 12.75 11.12
N GLY A 393 -5.27 13.25 10.83
CA GLY A 393 -5.92 14.34 11.55
C GLY A 393 -6.26 14.02 13.02
N GLN A 394 -6.52 12.77 13.39
CA GLN A 394 -6.83 12.41 14.78
C GLN A 394 -5.58 12.43 15.66
N ARG A 395 -4.43 12.02 15.15
CA ARG A 395 -3.13 12.09 15.82
C ARG A 395 -2.72 13.54 16.07
N SER A 396 -2.83 14.37 15.04
CA SER A 396 -2.56 15.79 15.12
C SER A 396 -3.41 16.44 16.22
N ARG A 397 -4.72 16.13 16.29
CA ARG A 397 -5.63 16.67 17.31
C ARG A 397 -5.26 16.26 18.74
N LEU A 398 -4.72 15.04 18.95
CA LEU A 398 -4.28 14.66 20.31
C LEU A 398 -2.96 15.34 20.68
N SER A 399 -2.04 15.47 19.74
CA SER A 399 -0.78 16.20 19.97
C SER A 399 -0.98 17.68 20.27
N THR A 400 -2.05 18.31 19.73
CA THR A 400 -2.37 19.73 20.05
C THR A 400 -2.94 19.96 21.46
N LYS A 401 -3.18 18.89 22.25
CA LYS A 401 -3.63 19.01 23.65
C LYS A 401 -2.49 19.14 24.66
N GLY A 402 -1.25 19.07 24.22
CA GLY A 402 -0.06 19.34 25.00
C GLY A 402 0.86 20.32 24.30
N ASP A 403 1.90 20.74 24.98
CA ASP A 403 2.93 21.64 24.42
C ASP A 403 4.03 20.77 23.75
N ASP A 404 3.84 20.45 22.47
CA ASP A 404 4.68 19.56 21.66
C ASP A 404 5.03 18.22 22.37
N PRO A 405 4.02 17.38 22.73
CA PRO A 405 4.25 16.12 23.44
C PRO A 405 5.02 15.12 22.55
N HIS A 406 5.76 14.21 23.16
CA HIS A 406 6.33 13.05 22.49
C HIS A 406 5.22 12.18 21.90
N LEU A 407 5.40 11.69 20.67
CA LEU A 407 4.47 10.79 20.00
C LEU A 407 5.10 9.41 19.79
N LEU A 408 4.44 8.39 20.32
CA LEU A 408 4.76 6.99 20.12
C LEU A 408 3.61 6.29 19.38
N VAL A 409 3.89 5.71 18.26
CA VAL A 409 2.89 4.99 17.46
C VAL A 409 3.21 3.50 17.49
N MET A 410 2.21 2.65 17.65
CA MET A 410 2.36 1.19 17.62
C MET A 410 1.61 0.61 16.41
N SER A 411 2.24 -0.36 15.73
CA SER A 411 1.60 -1.10 14.64
C SER A 411 1.86 -2.60 14.79
N ALA A 412 0.79 -3.40 14.69
CA ALA A 412 0.87 -4.86 14.64
C ALA A 412 0.94 -5.39 13.20
N THR A 413 0.80 -4.52 12.19
CA THR A 413 1.05 -4.93 10.81
C THR A 413 2.54 -4.93 10.55
N PRO A 414 3.15 -6.09 10.29
CA PRO A 414 4.51 -6.13 9.78
C PRO A 414 4.49 -5.58 8.35
N ILE A 415 5.00 -4.35 8.18
CA ILE A 415 5.20 -3.71 6.89
C ILE A 415 6.69 -3.80 6.60
N PRO A 416 7.13 -4.16 5.39
CA PRO A 416 8.54 -4.12 5.05
C PRO A 416 9.18 -2.79 5.46
N ARG A 417 10.35 -2.82 6.11
CA ARG A 417 11.00 -1.63 6.69
C ARG A 417 11.11 -0.47 5.71
N THR A 418 11.37 -0.78 4.45
CA THR A 418 11.45 0.20 3.36
C THR A 418 10.12 0.91 3.10
N LEU A 419 9.01 0.16 3.14
CA LEU A 419 7.67 0.73 2.99
C LEU A 419 7.22 1.47 4.24
N ALA A 420 7.60 1.00 5.42
CA ALA A 420 7.33 1.71 6.66
C ALA A 420 7.97 3.11 6.66
N LEU A 421 9.19 3.24 6.16
CA LEU A 421 9.87 4.53 5.98
C LEU A 421 9.19 5.44 4.96
N LEU A 422 8.49 4.89 3.97
CA LEU A 422 7.69 5.68 3.03
C LEU A 422 6.35 6.10 3.61
N MET A 423 5.63 5.17 4.23
CA MET A 423 4.30 5.43 4.77
C MET A 423 4.32 6.35 5.99
N TYR A 424 5.39 6.25 6.76
CA TYR A 424 5.56 6.90 8.04
C TYR A 424 6.85 7.70 8.09
N GLY A 425 7.22 8.29 6.97
CA GLY A 425 8.53 8.91 6.79
C GLY A 425 8.83 10.09 7.70
N ASP A 426 7.83 10.59 8.40
CA ASP A 426 7.96 11.55 9.49
C ASP A 426 8.26 10.87 10.84
N LEU A 427 8.19 9.53 10.93
CA LEU A 427 8.45 8.75 12.15
C LEU A 427 9.84 8.09 12.11
N ASP A 428 10.51 8.05 13.25
CA ASP A 428 11.63 7.15 13.48
C ASP A 428 11.10 5.74 13.75
N VAL A 429 11.73 4.70 13.23
CA VAL A 429 11.19 3.34 13.27
C VAL A 429 12.03 2.43 14.15
N SER A 430 11.41 1.88 15.20
CA SER A 430 11.95 0.78 16.01
C SER A 430 11.24 -0.53 15.66
N VAL A 431 12.01 -1.57 15.37
CA VAL A 431 11.47 -2.87 14.97
C VAL A 431 11.64 -3.88 16.11
N LEU A 432 10.52 -4.54 16.48
CA LEU A 432 10.51 -5.68 17.39
C LEU A 432 10.50 -6.96 16.54
N ASP A 433 11.66 -7.46 16.23
CA ASP A 433 11.92 -8.62 15.38
C ASP A 433 12.07 -9.94 16.16
N GLU A 434 11.78 -9.89 17.48
CA GLU A 434 11.81 -11.05 18.36
C GLU A 434 10.45 -11.25 19.04
N LEU A 435 10.06 -12.50 19.23
CA LEU A 435 8.90 -12.86 20.06
C LEU A 435 9.35 -13.13 21.50
N PRO A 436 8.51 -12.80 22.51
CA PRO A 436 8.79 -13.13 23.90
C PRO A 436 8.99 -14.63 24.11
N PRO A 437 9.88 -15.04 25.04
CA PRO A 437 10.12 -16.45 25.34
C PRO A 437 8.85 -17.15 25.85
N GLY A 438 8.68 -18.42 25.47
CA GLY A 438 7.51 -19.24 25.86
C GLY A 438 6.33 -19.17 24.90
N ARG A 439 6.40 -18.44 23.81
CA ARG A 439 5.40 -18.48 22.74
C ARG A 439 5.74 -19.56 21.73
N GLU A 440 4.84 -20.53 21.56
CA GLU A 440 4.99 -21.56 20.54
C GLU A 440 4.52 -21.07 19.16
N ALA A 441 5.17 -21.57 18.11
CA ALA A 441 4.77 -21.28 16.75
C ALA A 441 3.40 -21.94 16.44
N VAL A 442 2.54 -21.20 15.75
CA VAL A 442 1.23 -21.72 15.30
C VAL A 442 1.44 -22.56 14.03
N ASP A 443 1.12 -23.85 14.13
CA ASP A 443 1.18 -24.76 12.97
C ASP A 443 0.09 -24.36 11.95
N THR A 444 0.51 -24.05 10.72
CA THR A 444 -0.41 -23.55 9.69
C THR A 444 -0.54 -24.53 8.55
N PHE A 445 -1.78 -24.88 8.19
CA PHE A 445 -2.10 -25.86 7.16
C PHE A 445 -3.00 -25.24 6.07
N LEU A 446 -2.72 -25.55 4.81
CA LEU A 446 -3.59 -25.24 3.68
C LEU A 446 -4.25 -26.50 3.18
N VAL A 447 -5.58 -26.55 3.19
CA VAL A 447 -6.37 -27.72 2.86
C VAL A 447 -7.53 -27.38 1.92
N GLY A 448 -7.95 -28.35 1.13
CA GLY A 448 -9.16 -28.23 0.30
C GLY A 448 -10.42 -28.75 1.03
N GLU A 449 -11.58 -28.54 0.42
CA GLU A 449 -12.89 -28.91 0.98
C GLU A 449 -13.04 -30.41 1.32
N SER A 450 -12.32 -31.28 0.64
CA SER A 450 -12.32 -32.73 0.94
C SER A 450 -11.87 -33.06 2.38
N TYR A 451 -11.19 -32.11 3.05
CA TYR A 451 -10.76 -32.27 4.43
C TYR A 451 -11.81 -31.79 5.46
N ARG A 452 -12.98 -31.27 5.04
CA ARG A 452 -14.03 -30.76 5.92
C ARG A 452 -14.40 -31.71 7.07
N PRO A 453 -14.62 -33.02 6.84
CA PRO A 453 -14.95 -33.93 7.96
C PRO A 453 -13.81 -34.01 9.00
N ARG A 454 -12.54 -33.93 8.56
CA ARG A 454 -11.38 -33.95 9.45
C ARG A 454 -11.24 -32.65 10.23
N ILE A 455 -11.55 -31.49 9.61
CA ILE A 455 -11.55 -30.20 10.26
C ILE A 455 -12.60 -30.20 11.38
N ASN A 456 -13.82 -30.64 11.07
CA ASN A 456 -14.91 -30.72 12.05
C ASN A 456 -14.58 -31.65 13.22
N ALA A 457 -13.98 -32.81 12.94
CA ALA A 457 -13.52 -33.73 14.00
C ALA A 457 -12.40 -33.09 14.84
N PHE A 458 -11.52 -32.28 14.24
CA PHE A 458 -10.45 -31.61 14.94
C PHE A 458 -10.97 -30.46 15.82
N ILE A 459 -11.97 -29.67 15.37
CA ILE A 459 -12.67 -28.67 16.18
C ILE A 459 -13.26 -29.36 17.43
N ARG A 460 -14.00 -30.46 17.23
CA ARG A 460 -14.63 -31.19 18.34
C ARG A 460 -13.59 -31.66 19.35
N ARG A 461 -12.51 -32.24 18.90
CA ARG A 461 -11.41 -32.69 19.75
C ARG A 461 -10.81 -31.54 20.57
N GLN A 462 -10.58 -30.37 19.94
CA GLN A 462 -10.04 -29.21 20.67
C GLN A 462 -11.01 -28.74 21.76
N VAL A 463 -12.32 -28.77 21.50
CA VAL A 463 -13.32 -28.41 22.50
C VAL A 463 -13.40 -29.47 23.61
N GLU A 464 -13.32 -30.77 23.30
CA GLU A 464 -13.25 -31.87 24.28
C GLU A 464 -12.02 -31.74 25.17
N GLU A 465 -10.90 -31.25 24.65
CA GLU A 465 -9.67 -30.94 25.41
C GLU A 465 -9.81 -29.66 26.27
N GLY A 466 -10.95 -28.97 26.20
CA GLY A 466 -11.27 -27.77 27.00
C GLY A 466 -10.83 -26.46 26.31
N HIS A 467 -10.47 -26.49 25.03
CA HIS A 467 -10.05 -25.34 24.27
C HIS A 467 -11.18 -24.72 23.44
N GLN A 468 -10.93 -23.52 22.95
CA GLN A 468 -11.88 -22.76 22.12
C GLN A 468 -11.37 -22.61 20.71
N CYS A 469 -12.30 -22.42 19.74
CA CYS A 469 -11.99 -22.38 18.33
C CYS A 469 -12.59 -21.13 17.67
N PHE A 470 -11.83 -20.50 16.79
CA PHE A 470 -12.31 -19.47 15.87
C PHE A 470 -12.61 -20.08 14.50
N VAL A 471 -13.71 -19.65 13.88
CA VAL A 471 -14.03 -19.92 12.47
C VAL A 471 -14.28 -18.59 11.79
N VAL A 472 -13.43 -18.19 10.86
CA VAL A 472 -13.49 -16.88 10.19
C VAL A 472 -13.97 -17.05 8.76
N CYS A 473 -15.04 -16.33 8.42
CA CYS A 473 -15.59 -16.26 7.08
C CYS A 473 -15.18 -14.95 6.39
N PRO A 474 -14.93 -14.94 5.06
CA PRO A 474 -14.58 -13.73 4.35
C PRO A 474 -15.74 -12.72 4.36
N ALA A 475 -15.41 -11.44 4.53
CA ALA A 475 -16.31 -10.36 4.17
C ALA A 475 -16.30 -10.20 2.64
N VAL A 476 -17.47 -10.02 2.02
CA VAL A 476 -17.56 -9.73 0.59
C VAL A 476 -17.40 -8.21 0.45
N GLU A 477 -16.25 -7.74 -0.06
CA GLU A 477 -15.93 -6.30 -0.15
C GLU A 477 -16.94 -5.51 -0.99
N GLU A 478 -17.56 -6.12 -2.01
CA GLU A 478 -18.59 -5.50 -2.84
C GLU A 478 -19.99 -5.50 -2.20
N ASN A 479 -20.20 -6.33 -1.16
CA ASN A 479 -21.50 -6.42 -0.49
C ASN A 479 -21.36 -7.03 0.92
N GLU A 480 -21.14 -6.16 1.92
CA GLU A 480 -21.06 -6.56 3.34
C GLU A 480 -22.25 -7.42 3.80
N GLU A 481 -23.44 -7.20 3.24
CA GLU A 481 -24.63 -7.98 3.56
C GLU A 481 -24.50 -9.45 3.17
N LEU A 482 -23.82 -9.76 2.05
CA LEU A 482 -23.59 -11.14 1.60
C LEU A 482 -22.61 -11.85 2.53
N GLY A 483 -21.56 -11.19 2.97
CA GLY A 483 -20.59 -11.74 3.92
C GLY A 483 -21.21 -12.03 5.28
N VAL A 484 -22.07 -11.14 5.77
CA VAL A 484 -22.82 -11.33 7.02
C VAL A 484 -23.80 -12.49 6.90
N LYS A 485 -24.56 -12.58 5.80
CA LYS A 485 -25.48 -13.70 5.54
C LYS A 485 -24.75 -15.04 5.48
N ALA A 486 -23.58 -15.07 4.83
CA ALA A 486 -22.75 -16.28 4.76
C ALA A 486 -22.24 -16.72 6.15
N ALA A 487 -21.72 -15.81 6.95
CA ALA A 487 -21.26 -16.12 8.33
C ALA A 487 -22.43 -16.57 9.23
N THR A 488 -23.59 -15.93 9.11
CA THR A 488 -24.78 -16.31 9.87
C THR A 488 -25.28 -17.70 9.49
N ALA A 489 -25.42 -17.97 8.18
CA ALA A 489 -25.83 -19.28 7.69
C ALA A 489 -24.84 -20.38 8.08
N TRP A 490 -23.55 -20.05 8.08
CA TRP A 490 -22.51 -20.99 8.51
C TRP A 490 -22.56 -21.27 10.00
N ALA A 491 -22.72 -20.24 10.84
CA ALA A 491 -22.93 -20.41 12.29
C ALA A 491 -24.15 -21.26 12.60
N GLU A 492 -25.27 -21.02 11.90
CA GLU A 492 -26.49 -21.86 12.04
C GLU A 492 -26.25 -23.30 11.61
N THR A 493 -25.52 -23.54 10.52
CA THR A 493 -25.17 -24.88 10.05
C THR A 493 -24.29 -25.60 11.05
N LEU A 494 -23.27 -24.91 11.58
CA LEU A 494 -22.42 -25.48 12.62
C LEU A 494 -23.22 -25.83 13.88
N GLN A 495 -24.07 -24.92 14.36
CA GLN A 495 -24.86 -25.14 15.58
C GLN A 495 -25.92 -26.24 15.42
N LYS A 496 -26.66 -26.28 14.26
CA LYS A 496 -27.81 -27.18 14.10
C LYS A 496 -27.43 -28.55 13.57
N THR A 497 -26.38 -28.62 12.73
CA THR A 497 -26.05 -29.84 11.96
C THR A 497 -24.74 -30.47 12.33
N VAL A 498 -23.68 -29.66 12.53
CA VAL A 498 -22.31 -30.18 12.72
C VAL A 498 -21.99 -30.34 14.21
N PHE A 499 -22.34 -29.37 15.03
CA PHE A 499 -22.05 -29.31 16.45
C PHE A 499 -23.30 -28.94 17.29
N PRO A 500 -24.35 -29.78 17.28
CA PRO A 500 -25.58 -29.50 18.03
C PRO A 500 -25.36 -29.47 19.55
N ASP A 501 -24.30 -30.06 20.02
CA ASP A 501 -23.88 -30.18 21.43
C ASP A 501 -22.89 -29.12 21.88
N LEU A 502 -22.30 -28.33 20.96
CA LEU A 502 -21.38 -27.25 21.29
C LEU A 502 -22.09 -25.90 21.28
N ARG A 503 -21.50 -24.94 22.00
CA ARG A 503 -22.02 -23.57 22.07
C ARG A 503 -21.35 -22.71 21.00
N VAL A 504 -22.06 -22.38 19.95
CA VAL A 504 -21.57 -21.58 18.83
C VAL A 504 -22.02 -20.13 18.97
N ALA A 505 -21.10 -19.20 19.05
CA ALA A 505 -21.36 -17.77 19.03
C ALA A 505 -21.09 -17.17 17.64
N LEU A 506 -21.75 -16.05 17.31
CA LEU A 506 -21.60 -15.32 16.05
C LEU A 506 -21.17 -13.88 16.30
N LEU A 507 -20.22 -13.39 15.47
CA LEU A 507 -19.73 -12.02 15.50
C LEU A 507 -19.55 -11.46 14.08
N HIS A 508 -20.24 -10.36 13.74
CA HIS A 508 -20.11 -9.74 12.43
C HIS A 508 -20.22 -8.21 12.46
N GLY A 509 -19.82 -7.55 11.36
CA GLY A 509 -19.71 -6.10 11.26
C GLY A 509 -20.98 -5.32 11.55
N GLN A 510 -22.16 -5.85 11.18
CA GLN A 510 -23.46 -5.17 11.31
C GLN A 510 -24.09 -5.25 12.70
N MET A 511 -23.54 -6.07 13.63
CA MET A 511 -24.00 -6.08 15.01
C MET A 511 -23.75 -4.72 15.68
N LYS A 512 -24.64 -4.34 16.61
CA LYS A 512 -24.44 -3.15 17.45
C LYS A 512 -23.22 -3.32 18.36
N GLY A 513 -22.57 -2.22 18.74
CA GLY A 513 -21.36 -2.24 19.59
C GLY A 513 -21.53 -3.13 20.83
N ALA A 514 -22.62 -2.91 21.59
CA ALA A 514 -22.91 -3.70 22.79
C ALA A 514 -23.12 -5.21 22.53
N GLU A 515 -23.69 -5.57 21.37
CA GLU A 515 -23.86 -6.98 20.99
C GLU A 515 -22.51 -7.63 20.63
N LYS A 516 -21.62 -6.89 19.93
CA LYS A 516 -20.26 -7.35 19.63
C LYS A 516 -19.47 -7.58 20.91
N GLU A 517 -19.55 -6.63 21.83
CA GLU A 517 -18.88 -6.72 23.14
C GLU A 517 -19.40 -7.90 23.95
N ALA A 518 -20.72 -8.10 24.00
CA ALA A 518 -21.31 -9.23 24.70
C ALA A 518 -20.88 -10.58 24.14
N ALA A 519 -20.88 -10.73 22.80
CA ALA A 519 -20.44 -11.96 22.13
C ALA A 519 -18.96 -12.26 22.40
N MET A 520 -18.10 -11.25 22.32
CA MET A 520 -16.67 -11.42 22.60
C MET A 520 -16.39 -11.69 24.09
N ALA A 521 -17.06 -10.99 25.00
CA ALA A 521 -16.94 -11.23 26.43
C ALA A 521 -17.40 -12.65 26.82
N SER A 522 -18.50 -13.12 26.23
CA SER A 522 -19.00 -14.49 26.44
C SER A 522 -17.97 -15.53 25.96
N PHE A 523 -17.39 -15.32 24.77
CA PHE A 523 -16.33 -16.19 24.26
C PHE A 523 -15.08 -16.13 25.13
N ALA A 524 -14.63 -14.96 25.55
CA ALA A 524 -13.45 -14.81 26.41
C ALA A 524 -13.62 -15.49 27.78
N ARG A 525 -14.87 -15.52 28.33
CA ARG A 525 -15.19 -16.25 29.59
C ARG A 525 -15.36 -17.76 29.40
N GLY A 526 -15.23 -18.29 28.17
CA GLY A 526 -15.44 -19.69 27.89
C GLY A 526 -16.92 -20.14 27.90
N GLU A 527 -17.87 -19.20 27.77
CA GLU A 527 -19.29 -19.48 27.66
C GLU A 527 -19.71 -19.94 26.27
N ALA A 528 -18.85 -19.74 25.25
CA ALA A 528 -18.95 -20.26 23.91
C ALA A 528 -17.69 -21.06 23.54
N ASP A 529 -17.86 -22.18 22.86
CA ASP A 529 -16.81 -23.11 22.48
C ASP A 529 -16.23 -22.77 21.10
N VAL A 530 -17.10 -22.32 20.18
CA VAL A 530 -16.76 -21.93 18.83
C VAL A 530 -17.27 -20.53 18.56
N LEU A 531 -16.41 -19.63 18.07
CA LEU A 531 -16.82 -18.30 17.61
C LEU A 531 -16.70 -18.23 16.08
N VAL A 532 -17.85 -18.10 15.42
CA VAL A 532 -17.93 -17.81 13.99
C VAL A 532 -17.90 -16.31 13.80
N ALA A 533 -16.96 -15.80 12.99
CA ALA A 533 -16.81 -14.38 12.82
C ALA A 533 -16.49 -13.99 11.36
N THR A 534 -16.79 -12.75 11.00
CA THR A 534 -16.21 -12.10 9.82
C THR A 534 -14.87 -11.44 10.19
N THR A 535 -14.27 -10.65 9.30
CA THR A 535 -13.00 -9.92 9.50
C THR A 535 -12.97 -9.02 10.74
N VAL A 536 -14.10 -8.74 11.37
CA VAL A 536 -14.19 -7.94 12.61
C VAL A 536 -13.30 -8.46 13.75
N ILE A 537 -12.95 -9.76 13.72
CA ILE A 537 -12.06 -10.39 14.71
C ILE A 537 -10.59 -9.99 14.57
N GLU A 538 -10.21 -9.30 13.49
CA GLU A 538 -8.87 -8.69 13.36
C GLU A 538 -8.57 -7.72 14.53
N VAL A 539 -9.62 -7.25 15.22
CA VAL A 539 -9.51 -6.27 16.32
C VAL A 539 -9.46 -6.96 17.68
N GLY A 540 -8.31 -7.08 18.18
CA GLY A 540 -7.82 -6.85 19.54
C GLY A 540 -8.20 -7.75 20.70
N VAL A 541 -9.08 -8.73 20.61
CA VAL A 541 -9.41 -9.51 21.83
C VAL A 541 -8.43 -10.67 22.02
N ASP A 542 -7.82 -10.71 23.20
CA ASP A 542 -6.95 -11.79 23.63
C ASP A 542 -7.76 -12.90 24.29
N VAL A 543 -7.76 -14.09 23.69
CA VAL A 543 -8.39 -15.28 24.28
C VAL A 543 -7.33 -16.39 24.36
N PRO A 544 -6.60 -16.47 25.50
CA PRO A 544 -5.48 -17.41 25.67
C PRO A 544 -5.88 -18.89 25.50
N ASN A 545 -7.15 -19.23 25.75
CA ASN A 545 -7.68 -20.57 25.62
C ASN A 545 -8.06 -20.97 24.18
N ALA A 546 -8.05 -20.03 23.22
CA ALA A 546 -8.32 -20.32 21.83
C ALA A 546 -7.07 -20.88 21.14
N THR A 547 -7.11 -22.15 20.77
CA THR A 547 -5.99 -22.90 20.20
C THR A 547 -6.14 -23.19 18.70
N LEU A 548 -7.34 -23.05 18.15
CA LEU A 548 -7.60 -23.32 16.74
C LEU A 548 -8.24 -22.12 16.04
N MET A 549 -7.64 -21.77 14.89
CA MET A 549 -8.18 -20.81 13.94
C MET A 549 -8.48 -21.53 12.62
N VAL A 550 -9.72 -21.52 12.17
CA VAL A 550 -10.13 -22.00 10.85
C VAL A 550 -10.53 -20.78 10.00
N ILE A 551 -9.92 -20.60 8.85
CA ILE A 551 -10.20 -19.48 7.94
C ILE A 551 -10.79 -20.04 6.64
N GLU A 552 -12.05 -19.75 6.41
CA GLU A 552 -12.80 -20.17 5.25
C GLU A 552 -12.48 -19.30 4.04
N ASP A 553 -12.42 -19.90 2.84
CA ASP A 553 -12.08 -19.22 1.59
C ASP A 553 -10.88 -18.27 1.75
N ALA A 554 -9.78 -18.80 2.30
CA ALA A 554 -8.59 -18.02 2.65
C ALA A 554 -7.99 -17.24 1.47
N ASP A 555 -8.27 -17.63 0.24
CA ASP A 555 -7.85 -16.94 -0.98
C ASP A 555 -8.47 -15.54 -1.14
N ARG A 556 -9.55 -15.24 -0.43
CA ARG A 556 -10.20 -13.92 -0.42
C ARG A 556 -9.55 -12.92 0.54
N PHE A 557 -8.63 -13.35 1.38
CA PHE A 557 -7.94 -12.49 2.34
C PHE A 557 -6.56 -12.07 1.85
N GLY A 558 -6.08 -10.90 2.28
CA GLY A 558 -4.68 -10.52 2.18
C GLY A 558 -3.78 -11.36 3.07
N LEU A 559 -2.51 -11.57 2.68
CA LEU A 559 -1.57 -12.33 3.51
C LEU A 559 -1.35 -11.66 4.87
N SER A 560 -1.31 -10.33 4.92
CA SER A 560 -1.20 -9.56 6.16
C SER A 560 -2.40 -9.78 7.08
N GLN A 561 -3.63 -9.84 6.51
CA GLN A 561 -4.85 -10.15 7.28
C GLN A 561 -4.84 -11.58 7.81
N LEU A 562 -4.47 -12.55 6.96
CA LEU A 562 -4.34 -13.95 7.37
C LEU A 562 -3.30 -14.11 8.49
N HIS A 563 -2.20 -13.36 8.42
CA HIS A 563 -1.18 -13.35 9.45
C HIS A 563 -1.69 -12.77 10.77
N GLN A 564 -2.44 -11.67 10.73
CA GLN A 564 -3.06 -11.07 11.91
C GLN A 564 -4.09 -12.01 12.55
N LEU A 565 -4.93 -12.68 11.74
CA LEU A 565 -5.88 -13.69 12.20
C LEU A 565 -5.15 -14.87 12.84
N ARG A 566 -4.10 -15.40 12.22
CA ARG A 566 -3.26 -16.45 12.81
C ARG A 566 -2.70 -16.04 14.17
N GLY A 567 -2.29 -14.78 14.32
CA GLY A 567 -1.76 -14.23 15.56
C GLY A 567 -2.78 -14.13 16.70
N ARG A 568 -4.09 -14.40 16.46
CA ARG A 568 -5.13 -14.43 17.49
C ARG A 568 -5.14 -15.72 18.30
N VAL A 569 -4.50 -16.77 17.80
CA VAL A 569 -4.25 -18.01 18.54
C VAL A 569 -2.76 -18.12 18.92
N GLY A 570 -2.39 -19.07 19.76
CA GLY A 570 -1.01 -19.24 20.23
C GLY A 570 -0.61 -18.23 21.29
N ARG A 571 -1.55 -17.78 22.12
CA ARG A 571 -1.32 -16.86 23.25
C ARG A 571 -1.29 -17.55 24.60
N GLY A 572 -1.75 -18.82 24.67
CA GLY A 572 -1.67 -19.69 25.81
C GLY A 572 -0.42 -20.58 25.78
N LYS A 573 -0.39 -21.53 26.72
CA LYS A 573 0.67 -22.56 26.82
C LYS A 573 0.40 -23.78 25.92
N ALA A 574 -0.83 -23.91 25.41
CA ALA A 574 -1.23 -25.03 24.57
C ALA A 574 -0.82 -24.81 23.10
N LYS A 575 -0.44 -25.90 22.45
CA LYS A 575 -0.10 -25.89 21.02
C LYS A 575 -1.29 -25.40 20.20
N SER A 576 -1.04 -24.52 19.25
CA SER A 576 -2.09 -23.85 18.48
C SER A 576 -1.94 -24.08 16.99
N TYR A 577 -3.08 -24.01 16.29
CA TYR A 577 -3.21 -24.40 14.90
C TYR A 577 -3.98 -23.35 14.10
N CYS A 578 -3.60 -23.16 12.82
CA CYS A 578 -4.31 -22.33 11.86
C CYS A 578 -4.59 -23.16 10.60
N ILE A 579 -5.85 -23.33 10.25
CA ILE A 579 -6.29 -24.08 9.06
C ILE A 579 -6.87 -23.10 8.06
N LEU A 580 -6.24 -23.04 6.87
CA LEU A 580 -6.69 -22.26 5.73
C LEU A 580 -7.46 -23.17 4.79
N THR A 581 -8.72 -22.87 4.48
CA THR A 581 -9.48 -23.59 3.47
C THR A 581 -9.58 -22.80 2.18
N THR A 582 -9.60 -23.45 1.03
CA THR A 582 -9.82 -22.80 -0.26
C THR A 582 -10.37 -23.78 -1.30
N HIS A 583 -11.26 -23.28 -2.14
CA HIS A 583 -11.74 -23.94 -3.35
C HIS A 583 -10.92 -23.57 -4.59
N ASN A 584 -10.08 -22.55 -4.49
CA ASN A 584 -9.30 -22.03 -5.61
C ASN A 584 -8.16 -22.98 -5.98
N ARG A 585 -7.99 -23.25 -7.29
CA ARG A 585 -6.95 -24.11 -7.83
C ARG A 585 -5.88 -23.36 -8.62
N ASN A 586 -5.97 -22.01 -8.69
CA ASN A 586 -4.97 -21.21 -9.37
C ASN A 586 -3.60 -21.38 -8.68
N PRO A 587 -2.54 -21.76 -9.42
CA PRO A 587 -1.21 -21.98 -8.87
C PRO A 587 -0.64 -20.76 -8.12
N GLU A 588 -0.86 -19.56 -8.61
CA GLU A 588 -0.38 -18.31 -7.98
C GLU A 588 -1.06 -18.08 -6.62
N THR A 589 -2.39 -18.26 -6.55
CA THR A 589 -3.14 -18.17 -5.30
C THR A 589 -2.67 -19.21 -4.28
N LEU A 590 -2.48 -20.45 -4.72
CA LEU A 590 -1.97 -21.52 -3.84
C LEU A 590 -0.54 -21.25 -3.37
N GLN A 591 0.32 -20.68 -4.24
CA GLN A 591 1.68 -20.30 -3.87
C GLN A 591 1.67 -19.20 -2.80
N ARG A 592 0.81 -18.22 -2.94
CA ARG A 592 0.59 -17.14 -1.96
C ARG A 592 0.19 -17.70 -0.59
N LEU A 593 -0.83 -18.55 -0.53
CA LEU A 593 -1.28 -19.17 0.72
C LEU A 593 -0.23 -20.09 1.35
N LYS A 594 0.54 -20.81 0.53
CA LYS A 594 1.65 -21.65 1.01
C LYS A 594 2.79 -20.84 1.63
N ALA A 595 2.96 -19.56 1.27
CA ALA A 595 3.94 -18.70 1.92
C ALA A 595 3.64 -18.55 3.43
N LEU A 596 2.35 -18.40 3.79
CA LEU A 596 1.93 -18.35 5.19
C LEU A 596 2.17 -19.64 5.98
N CYS A 597 2.12 -20.79 5.29
CA CYS A 597 2.41 -22.08 5.90
C CYS A 597 3.91 -22.33 6.15
N LYS A 598 4.79 -21.65 5.40
CA LYS A 598 6.24 -21.85 5.46
C LYS A 598 6.94 -21.02 6.53
N THR A 599 6.37 -19.89 6.92
CA THR A 599 7.00 -18.99 7.89
C THR A 599 5.98 -18.41 8.86
N THR A 600 6.45 -18.19 10.08
CA THR A 600 5.71 -17.45 11.12
C THR A 600 6.13 -15.99 11.21
N ASP A 601 7.20 -15.60 10.52
CA ASP A 601 7.76 -14.25 10.49
C ASP A 601 6.87 -13.33 9.64
N GLY A 602 6.19 -12.40 10.29
CA GLY A 602 5.28 -11.47 9.65
C GLY A 602 5.95 -10.52 8.65
N PHE A 603 7.22 -10.15 8.87
CA PHE A 603 7.97 -9.30 7.92
C PHE A 603 8.24 -10.02 6.62
N LYS A 604 8.63 -11.31 6.68
CA LYS A 604 8.82 -12.14 5.48
C LYS A 604 7.52 -12.36 4.72
N ILE A 605 6.41 -12.54 5.45
CA ILE A 605 5.07 -12.69 4.85
C ILE A 605 4.70 -11.40 4.12
N ALA A 606 4.92 -10.24 4.73
CA ALA A 606 4.64 -8.95 4.11
C ALA A 606 5.52 -8.66 2.88
N GLU A 607 6.80 -9.09 2.89
CA GLU A 607 7.67 -9.00 1.73
C GLU A 607 7.19 -9.90 0.57
N GLU A 608 6.73 -11.11 0.88
CA GLU A 608 6.16 -12.02 -0.13
C GLU A 608 4.82 -11.51 -0.67
N ASP A 609 3.94 -10.95 0.18
CA ASP A 609 2.68 -10.34 -0.26
C ASP A 609 2.94 -9.17 -1.22
N LEU A 610 3.93 -8.33 -0.89
CA LEU A 610 4.35 -7.22 -1.73
C LEU A 610 4.87 -7.67 -3.09
N LYS A 611 5.69 -8.74 -3.14
CA LYS A 611 6.22 -9.30 -4.39
C LYS A 611 5.11 -9.87 -5.28
N LEU A 612 4.10 -10.50 -4.68
CA LEU A 612 3.05 -11.22 -5.41
C LEU A 612 1.90 -10.33 -5.88
N ARG A 613 1.52 -9.31 -5.10
CA ARG A 613 0.39 -8.44 -5.41
C ARG A 613 0.80 -7.11 -6.02
N GLY A 614 2.04 -6.66 -5.78
CA GLY A 614 2.41 -5.28 -5.98
C GLY A 614 1.83 -4.33 -4.91
N PRO A 615 2.35 -3.11 -4.77
CA PRO A 615 1.90 -2.18 -3.74
C PRO A 615 0.52 -1.57 -4.02
N GLY A 616 0.05 -1.55 -5.26
CA GLY A 616 -1.28 -1.01 -5.60
C GLY A 616 -2.40 -1.69 -4.82
N ASP A 617 -2.36 -3.02 -4.75
CA ASP A 617 -3.31 -3.82 -3.98
C ASP A 617 -2.97 -3.88 -2.49
N PHE A 618 -1.67 -3.73 -2.13
CA PHE A 618 -1.23 -3.72 -0.74
C PHE A 618 -1.74 -2.49 0.03
N PHE A 619 -1.79 -1.33 -0.64
CA PHE A 619 -2.26 -0.09 -0.03
C PHE A 619 -3.78 0.09 -0.10
N GLY A 620 -4.50 -0.69 -0.89
CA GLY A 620 -5.93 -0.54 -1.13
C GLY A 620 -6.28 0.84 -1.72
N SER A 621 -7.39 0.97 -2.39
CA SER A 621 -7.85 2.23 -2.99
C SER A 621 -8.19 3.36 -1.98
N ARG A 622 -7.99 3.14 -0.67
CA ARG A 622 -8.41 4.04 0.42
C ARG A 622 -7.37 4.37 1.49
N GLN A 623 -6.12 3.88 1.41
CA GLN A 623 -5.08 4.34 2.34
C GLN A 623 -4.42 5.62 1.80
N SER A 624 -5.12 6.73 2.01
CA SER A 624 -4.68 8.09 1.80
C SER A 624 -3.56 8.47 2.76
N GLY A 625 -2.35 8.58 2.27
CA GLY A 625 -1.17 9.04 3.04
C GLY A 625 0.10 9.09 2.21
N LEU A 626 0.18 8.34 1.12
CA LEU A 626 1.29 8.44 0.18
C LEU A 626 0.94 9.42 -0.94
N PRO A 627 1.88 10.29 -1.34
CA PRO A 627 1.68 11.11 -2.52
C PRO A 627 1.58 10.22 -3.76
N ALA A 628 0.74 10.63 -4.72
CA ALA A 628 0.67 9.97 -6.01
C ALA A 628 1.99 10.19 -6.77
N PHE A 629 2.82 9.16 -6.86
CA PHE A 629 4.01 9.17 -7.70
C PHE A 629 3.61 9.23 -9.18
N ARG A 630 4.43 9.90 -9.99
CA ARG A 630 4.16 10.08 -11.42
C ARG A 630 4.52 8.85 -12.24
N VAL A 631 5.62 8.20 -11.89
CA VAL A 631 6.21 7.08 -12.64
C VAL A 631 6.63 5.94 -11.72
N ALA A 632 7.06 6.26 -10.50
CA ALA A 632 7.58 5.28 -9.56
C ALA A 632 6.52 4.26 -9.14
N ASP A 633 6.91 2.99 -9.17
CA ASP A 633 6.12 1.86 -8.70
C ASP A 633 6.86 1.16 -7.56
N LEU A 634 6.28 1.25 -6.37
CA LEU A 634 6.88 0.72 -5.14
C LEU A 634 7.11 -0.79 -5.17
N SER A 635 6.41 -1.54 -6.05
CA SER A 635 6.58 -3.00 -6.16
C SER A 635 7.88 -3.39 -6.86
N PHE A 636 8.29 -2.58 -7.84
CA PHE A 636 9.39 -2.93 -8.72
C PHE A 636 10.65 -2.10 -8.46
N ASP A 637 10.49 -0.92 -7.87
CA ASP A 637 11.55 0.10 -7.80
C ASP A 637 12.21 0.22 -6.42
N LEU A 638 12.11 -0.79 -5.54
CA LEU A 638 12.64 -0.75 -4.16
C LEU A 638 14.15 -0.48 -4.08
N ALA A 639 14.93 -0.97 -5.05
CA ALA A 639 16.38 -0.70 -5.09
C ALA A 639 16.66 0.78 -5.39
N THR A 640 15.93 1.35 -6.35
CA THR A 640 16.00 2.77 -6.70
C THR A 640 15.56 3.66 -5.55
N LEU A 641 14.52 3.24 -4.80
CA LEU A 641 14.08 3.93 -3.60
C LEU A 641 15.20 4.05 -2.56
N LYS A 642 15.88 2.94 -2.22
CA LYS A 642 16.99 2.95 -1.25
C LYS A 642 18.13 3.88 -1.69
N GLN A 643 18.45 3.87 -2.99
CA GLN A 643 19.46 4.76 -3.56
C GLN A 643 19.03 6.24 -3.44
N ALA A 644 17.78 6.55 -3.78
CA ALA A 644 17.25 7.90 -3.71
C ALA A 644 17.17 8.42 -2.26
N GLN A 645 16.81 7.56 -1.30
CA GLN A 645 16.82 7.89 0.13
C GLN A 645 18.22 8.22 0.64
N ALA A 646 19.22 7.40 0.32
CA ALA A 646 20.60 7.65 0.71
C ALA A 646 21.14 8.95 0.10
N ALA A 647 20.86 9.17 -1.19
CA ALA A 647 21.28 10.37 -1.90
C ALA A 647 20.63 11.64 -1.32
N SER A 648 19.31 11.60 -1.04
CA SER A 648 18.57 12.75 -0.51
C SER A 648 19.01 13.11 0.91
N ALA A 649 19.22 12.11 1.78
CA ALA A 649 19.72 12.34 3.13
C ALA A 649 21.10 13.04 3.12
N HIS A 650 22.05 12.47 2.36
CA HIS A 650 23.39 13.04 2.23
C HIS A 650 23.36 14.48 1.67
N TRP A 651 22.53 14.72 0.66
CA TRP A 651 22.43 16.05 0.06
C TRP A 651 21.77 17.08 0.99
N ILE A 652 20.71 16.71 1.73
CA ILE A 652 20.05 17.59 2.70
C ILE A 652 20.99 17.94 3.84
N ASP A 653 21.73 16.98 4.37
CA ASP A 653 22.73 17.22 5.45
C ASP A 653 23.79 18.22 5.00
N ALA A 654 24.22 18.17 3.73
CA ALA A 654 25.24 19.06 3.19
C ALA A 654 24.68 20.42 2.72
N ASN A 655 23.43 20.50 2.23
CA ASN A 655 22.89 21.65 1.49
C ASN A 655 21.48 22.09 1.90
N GLY A 656 20.89 21.52 2.95
CA GLY A 656 19.49 21.72 3.30
C GLY A 656 19.07 23.18 3.54
N THR A 657 19.99 24.04 3.92
CA THR A 657 19.81 25.49 4.14
C THR A 657 20.36 26.35 3.00
N SER A 658 20.90 25.76 1.93
CA SER A 658 21.53 26.52 0.84
C SER A 658 20.49 27.19 -0.06
N ASP A 659 20.82 28.38 -0.60
CA ASP A 659 19.98 29.16 -1.53
C ASP A 659 20.39 28.97 -2.98
N THR A 660 20.89 27.78 -3.34
CA THR A 660 21.18 27.45 -4.74
C THR A 660 19.90 27.31 -5.56
N PRO A 661 19.93 27.56 -6.88
CA PRO A 661 18.77 27.41 -7.76
C PRO A 661 18.17 25.99 -7.70
N GLU A 662 19.01 24.96 -7.60
CA GLU A 662 18.61 23.57 -7.48
C GLU A 662 17.86 23.29 -6.16
N ALA A 663 18.35 23.85 -5.05
CA ALA A 663 17.71 23.74 -3.75
C ALA A 663 16.35 24.47 -3.73
N ALA A 664 16.24 25.63 -4.40
CA ALA A 664 14.98 26.34 -4.55
C ALA A 664 13.98 25.54 -5.39
N ALA A 665 14.40 25.01 -6.53
CA ALA A 665 13.57 24.19 -7.40
C ALA A 665 13.12 22.89 -6.70
N LEU A 666 14.00 22.27 -5.92
CA LEU A 666 13.68 21.08 -5.11
C LEU A 666 12.64 21.42 -4.03
N ARG A 667 12.79 22.54 -3.29
CA ARG A 667 11.80 22.97 -2.29
C ARG A 667 10.43 23.25 -2.90
N GLU A 668 10.38 23.90 -4.06
CA GLU A 668 9.14 24.13 -4.81
C GLU A 668 8.48 22.79 -5.18
N ARG A 669 9.26 21.86 -5.69
CA ARG A 669 8.78 20.53 -6.09
C ARG A 669 8.28 19.70 -4.91
N ILE A 670 8.96 19.77 -3.76
CA ILE A 670 8.51 19.16 -2.51
C ILE A 670 7.15 19.75 -2.10
N GLY A 671 7.02 21.08 -2.11
CA GLY A 671 5.77 21.76 -1.80
C GLY A 671 4.61 21.30 -2.68
N GLU A 672 4.81 21.19 -4.00
CA GLU A 672 3.81 20.66 -4.94
C GLU A 672 3.40 19.19 -4.63
N LEU A 673 4.37 18.35 -4.27
CA LEU A 673 4.12 16.94 -3.97
C LEU A 673 3.24 16.78 -2.72
N PHE A 674 3.55 17.53 -1.65
CA PHE A 674 2.83 17.42 -0.38
C PHE A 674 1.50 18.18 -0.38
N ALA A 675 1.36 19.31 -1.09
CA ALA A 675 0.08 20.01 -1.25
C ALA A 675 -0.98 19.16 -1.99
N ARG A 676 -0.56 18.34 -2.94
CA ARG A 676 -1.47 17.38 -3.61
C ARG A 676 -1.97 16.29 -2.67
N SER A 677 -1.19 15.89 -1.68
CA SER A 677 -1.60 14.88 -0.70
C SER A 677 -2.63 15.43 0.30
N GLU A 678 -2.57 16.70 0.68
CA GLU A 678 -3.56 17.35 1.55
C GLU A 678 -4.93 17.53 0.87
N GLY A 679 -4.95 17.78 -0.44
CA GLY A 679 -6.18 17.88 -1.24
C GLY A 679 -6.95 16.57 -1.41
N THR A 680 -6.31 15.43 -1.19
CA THR A 680 -6.95 14.08 -1.20
C THR A 680 -7.40 13.62 0.19
N MET A 681 -7.13 14.40 1.24
CA MET A 681 -7.52 14.10 2.63
C MET A 681 -8.82 14.77 3.08
N ASN A 682 -9.51 15.56 2.22
CA ASN A 682 -10.80 16.19 2.52
C ASN A 682 -11.98 15.43 1.95
#